data_d60efb32a885180fa08b18108a83b08f
#
_entry.id   d60efb32a885180fa08b18108a83b08f
#
_cell.length_a   1.000
_cell.length_b   1.000
_cell.length_c   1.000
_cell.angle_alpha   90.00
_cell.angle_beta   90.00
_cell.angle_gamma   90.00
#
_symmetry.space_group_name_H-M   'P 1'
#
loop_
_entity.id
_entity.type
_entity.pdbx_description
1 polymer ?
#
loop_
_entity_poly.entity_id
_entity_poly.type
_entity_poly.pdbx_seq_one_letter_code
_entity_poly.pdbx_strand_id
1 'polypeptide(L)'
;MRARGFSANINSDVVITDGAARALDARLEIQTVATEVTVQATIANIIDTDVSVGPLAGKSLIDLPYSITMIPSELIQNQQASSLRELVKYMPSMQIQERGGSDVGRPQTRGFQGSVLDSTRFDGMNMVATTAHPMEMFDRLEVLNGISGSMTGMAPPSGSFNFIVKRATDVPIRNVTLKYDNQNSPAVIADIGQKFGGDKQFGVRVVGVYGDGKGYIDGSDLRRNLASMAFDWRFLKNTVAEVNFSYYSFEKKGFPASFSYGTIVNGVLVGLPDAPDASTPGFGQKWAGHELYTYTESFRIRHDFNENWRLTVGVLNQSAERGMFTVSNQFIDNNGNYTNPNMNVSVPSRWDATSDIAYLSGRFHTGSVLHEISAGTNGHELRAIGGGGTMRSIALPGTSTLDRPIIHDKPDLSYSGRVYQTSSSWQQSIMFNDVVTFNKQWTAMFSVSQGWLWNASFNSDGDRTPGVKDNGVSYGASLLFKPVDSITTYYTYGDSLEQGSSAPQVSTQYPNIQNPGETLRPFRSSQHEVGFKAQLSSRASFTAAAFRIERPFAFYDPTDNYFKELGNQRNYGLEISATGDVFEDLTVYGGITFLDPKLVKTVSPETSGKLLAGTPKVRSNLFIEYRLPQVRGLSFSANWNHTGERAADNTNAFWAAGYHTIDLGARFTTRFAERYPVTWRFSADNVGNAFYWASIFPGSVDGAGGATAASGSAFLGPTRTYMASMEIDF
;
A
#
# COMPACT_ATOMS: atom_id res chain seq x y z
N MET A 1 -7.63 13.00 -48.40
CA MET A 1 -6.79 11.93 -47.80
C MET A 1 -6.49 12.31 -46.35
N ARG A 2 -6.63 11.37 -45.41
CA ARG A 2 -6.28 11.59 -43.99
C ARG A 2 -5.29 10.52 -43.55
N ALA A 3 -4.20 10.92 -42.91
CA ALA A 3 -3.28 10.04 -42.20
C ALA A 3 -3.06 10.57 -40.79
N ARG A 4 -2.89 9.69 -39.82
CA ARG A 4 -2.73 10.06 -38.40
C ARG A 4 -1.43 10.87 -38.23
N GLY A 5 -1.50 12.07 -37.68
CA GLY A 5 -0.34 12.96 -37.48
C GLY A 5 -0.10 13.94 -38.65
N PHE A 6 -0.95 13.94 -39.65
CA PHE A 6 -0.85 14.85 -40.82
C PHE A 6 -2.11 15.67 -40.98
N SER A 7 -1.97 16.89 -41.50
CA SER A 7 -3.10 17.76 -41.91
C SER A 7 -3.93 17.09 -42.99
N ALA A 8 -5.25 17.26 -42.94
CA ALA A 8 -6.12 16.73 -44.00
C ALA A 8 -5.81 17.47 -45.31
N ASN A 9 -5.39 16.71 -46.31
CA ASN A 9 -5.24 17.26 -47.67
C ASN A 9 -6.56 17.07 -48.43
N ILE A 10 -7.21 18.18 -48.81
CA ILE A 10 -8.46 18.23 -49.57
C ILE A 10 -8.14 18.81 -50.94
N ASN A 11 -8.31 18.02 -51.97
CA ASN A 11 -8.20 18.48 -53.36
C ASN A 11 -9.61 18.45 -53.99
N SER A 12 -10.18 19.62 -54.23
CA SER A 12 -11.54 19.80 -54.77
C SER A 12 -11.61 19.73 -56.29
N ASP A 13 -10.46 19.77 -56.98
CA ASP A 13 -10.41 19.90 -58.46
C ASP A 13 -10.13 18.55 -59.16
N VAL A 14 -10.43 17.44 -58.52
CA VAL A 14 -10.27 16.12 -59.13
C VAL A 14 -11.48 15.77 -59.97
N VAL A 15 -11.35 15.94 -61.26
CA VAL A 15 -12.35 15.48 -62.23
C VAL A 15 -12.06 14.00 -62.56
N ILE A 16 -13.01 13.13 -62.26
CA ILE A 16 -12.95 11.69 -62.61
C ILE A 16 -13.68 11.53 -63.90
N THR A 17 -12.94 11.16 -65.00
CA THR A 17 -13.52 10.75 -66.30
C THR A 17 -13.54 9.23 -66.34
N ASP A 18 -14.62 8.68 -66.82
CA ASP A 18 -14.85 7.24 -66.90
C ASP A 18 -13.74 6.52 -67.70
N GLY A 19 -13.11 5.51 -67.11
CA GLY A 19 -12.07 4.67 -67.69
C GLY A 19 -10.62 5.16 -67.61
N ALA A 20 -10.31 6.28 -67.00
CA ALA A 20 -8.94 6.79 -66.83
C ALA A 20 -8.38 6.57 -65.42
N ALA A 21 -7.29 5.80 -65.24
CA ALA A 21 -6.54 5.75 -64.02
C ALA A 21 -5.73 7.05 -63.86
N ARG A 22 -6.01 7.83 -62.80
CA ARG A 22 -5.29 9.06 -62.49
C ARG A 22 -4.52 8.88 -61.18
N ALA A 23 -3.20 8.99 -61.23
CA ALA A 23 -2.36 9.05 -60.05
C ALA A 23 -2.53 10.42 -59.37
N LEU A 24 -2.85 10.44 -58.10
CA LEU A 24 -2.94 11.63 -57.26
C LEU A 24 -1.80 11.59 -56.27
N ASP A 25 -0.78 12.42 -56.47
CA ASP A 25 0.26 12.64 -55.47
C ASP A 25 -0.25 13.66 -54.45
N ALA A 26 -0.46 13.20 -53.23
CA ALA A 26 -0.82 14.08 -52.14
C ALA A 26 0.41 14.29 -51.24
N ARG A 27 0.91 15.52 -51.19
CA ARG A 27 1.91 15.91 -50.19
C ARG A 27 1.21 16.13 -48.86
N LEU A 28 1.43 15.22 -47.94
CA LEU A 28 0.91 15.33 -46.57
C LEU A 28 1.86 16.25 -45.78
N GLU A 29 1.34 17.36 -45.34
CA GLU A 29 2.05 18.23 -44.39
C GLU A 29 1.84 17.70 -42.98
N ILE A 30 2.93 17.59 -42.20
CA ILE A 30 2.84 17.26 -40.78
C ILE A 30 1.89 18.29 -40.19
N GLN A 31 0.83 17.82 -39.57
CA GLN A 31 -0.05 18.67 -38.81
C GLN A 31 0.83 19.39 -37.80
N THR A 32 1.14 20.66 -38.07
CA THR A 32 1.66 21.56 -37.02
C THR A 32 0.54 21.64 -36.02
N VAL A 33 0.62 20.72 -35.09
CA VAL A 33 -0.17 20.78 -33.91
C VAL A 33 0.36 22.00 -33.15
N ALA A 34 -0.27 23.16 -33.41
CA ALA A 34 -0.47 24.10 -32.32
C ALA A 34 -1.43 23.37 -31.38
N THR A 35 -0.99 22.21 -30.90
CA THR A 35 -1.58 21.59 -29.76
C THR A 35 -1.11 22.46 -28.63
N GLU A 36 -1.97 23.36 -28.21
CA GLU A 36 -2.13 23.54 -26.78
C GLU A 36 -2.33 22.12 -26.24
N VAL A 37 -1.24 21.47 -25.88
CA VAL A 37 -1.27 20.35 -24.98
C VAL A 37 -1.61 20.97 -23.63
N THR A 38 -2.88 21.24 -23.45
CA THR A 38 -3.44 21.25 -22.10
C THR A 38 -3.29 19.79 -21.70
N VAL A 39 -2.20 19.46 -21.02
CA VAL A 39 -2.09 18.19 -20.31
C VAL A 39 -3.10 18.31 -19.17
N GLN A 40 -4.36 18.07 -19.51
CA GLN A 40 -5.32 17.70 -18.50
C GLN A 40 -4.90 16.29 -18.12
N ALA A 41 -4.22 16.16 -16.98
CA ALA A 41 -3.97 14.88 -16.35
C ALA A 41 -5.35 14.25 -16.08
N THR A 42 -5.75 13.37 -16.93
CA THR A 42 -6.96 12.54 -16.82
C THR A 42 -6.53 11.24 -16.19
N ILE A 43 -7.29 10.72 -15.24
CA ILE A 43 -7.10 9.34 -14.76
C ILE A 43 -7.27 8.45 -16.00
N ALA A 44 -6.14 7.98 -16.54
CA ALA A 44 -6.11 7.23 -17.78
C ALA A 44 -6.89 5.91 -17.63
N ASN A 45 -7.20 5.27 -18.75
CA ASN A 45 -7.86 3.96 -18.75
C ASN A 45 -6.99 2.93 -18.03
N ILE A 46 -7.27 2.73 -16.73
CA ILE A 46 -6.47 1.87 -15.84
C ILE A 46 -6.49 0.41 -16.31
N ILE A 47 -7.60 -0.04 -16.90
CA ILE A 47 -7.77 -1.47 -17.26
C ILE A 47 -6.84 -1.93 -18.39
N ASP A 48 -6.41 -1.00 -19.26
CA ASP A 48 -5.46 -1.27 -20.34
C ASP A 48 -4.00 -1.01 -19.92
N THR A 49 -3.77 -0.61 -18.66
CA THR A 49 -2.42 -0.36 -18.16
C THR A 49 -1.72 -1.66 -17.84
N ASP A 50 -0.48 -1.79 -18.32
CA ASP A 50 0.36 -2.93 -18.02
C ASP A 50 0.81 -2.88 -16.55
N VAL A 51 0.66 -4.02 -15.86
CA VAL A 51 1.17 -4.16 -14.50
C VAL A 51 2.67 -4.43 -14.50
N SER A 52 3.32 -4.12 -13.38
CA SER A 52 4.74 -4.36 -13.15
C SER A 52 5.01 -5.43 -12.10
N VAL A 53 3.97 -6.10 -11.59
CA VAL A 53 4.11 -7.10 -10.54
C VAL A 53 4.70 -8.39 -11.07
N GLY A 54 5.98 -8.63 -10.79
CA GLY A 54 6.69 -9.91 -10.99
C GLY A 54 6.42 -10.59 -12.32
N PRO A 55 5.97 -11.84 -12.33
CA PRO A 55 5.71 -12.62 -13.54
C PRO A 55 4.59 -12.09 -14.44
N LEU A 56 3.75 -11.19 -13.93
CA LEU A 56 2.65 -10.57 -14.69
C LEU A 56 3.06 -9.29 -15.41
N ALA A 57 4.32 -8.87 -15.27
CA ALA A 57 4.81 -7.62 -15.86
C ALA A 57 4.59 -7.59 -17.39
N GLY A 58 4.00 -6.48 -17.86
CA GLY A 58 3.68 -6.25 -19.25
C GLY A 58 2.35 -6.85 -19.73
N LYS A 59 1.48 -7.28 -18.81
CA LYS A 59 0.09 -7.67 -19.13
C LYS A 59 -0.88 -6.62 -18.64
N SER A 60 -1.88 -6.32 -19.48
CA SER A 60 -2.97 -5.42 -19.12
C SER A 60 -3.85 -5.99 -18.01
N LEU A 61 -4.41 -5.14 -17.17
CA LEU A 61 -5.29 -5.58 -16.07
C LEU A 61 -6.47 -6.42 -16.54
N ILE A 62 -7.00 -6.16 -17.74
CA ILE A 62 -8.14 -6.93 -18.31
C ILE A 62 -7.75 -8.39 -18.60
N ASP A 63 -6.47 -8.66 -18.86
CA ASP A 63 -5.96 -9.97 -19.23
C ASP A 63 -5.51 -10.81 -18.03
N LEU A 64 -5.69 -10.30 -16.81
CA LEU A 64 -5.21 -10.93 -15.59
C LEU A 64 -6.35 -11.53 -14.77
N PRO A 65 -6.21 -12.78 -14.28
CA PRO A 65 -7.22 -13.45 -13.46
C PRO A 65 -7.12 -13.09 -11.97
N TYR A 66 -6.91 -11.82 -11.65
CA TYR A 66 -6.75 -11.31 -10.29
C TYR A 66 -7.45 -9.97 -10.12
N SER A 67 -7.96 -9.71 -8.91
CA SER A 67 -8.40 -8.36 -8.50
C SER A 67 -7.16 -7.50 -8.22
N ILE A 68 -6.95 -6.48 -9.03
CA ILE A 68 -5.84 -5.53 -8.89
C ILE A 68 -6.40 -4.11 -8.87
N THR A 69 -6.00 -3.34 -7.87
CA THR A 69 -6.29 -1.91 -7.77
C THR A 69 -5.05 -1.11 -8.13
N MET A 70 -5.19 -0.09 -8.95
CA MET A 70 -4.10 0.80 -9.34
C MET A 70 -4.42 2.24 -8.96
N ILE A 71 -3.49 2.92 -8.29
CA ILE A 71 -3.53 4.35 -8.00
C ILE A 71 -2.52 5.03 -8.91
N PRO A 72 -2.95 5.79 -9.93
CA PRO A 72 -2.04 6.47 -10.85
C PRO A 72 -1.45 7.75 -10.26
N SER A 73 -0.37 8.25 -10.86
CA SER A 73 0.32 9.47 -10.42
C SER A 73 -0.59 10.69 -10.42
N GLU A 74 -1.52 10.78 -11.35
CA GLU A 74 -2.48 11.88 -11.45
C GLU A 74 -3.39 11.96 -10.22
N LEU A 75 -3.84 10.81 -9.69
CA LEU A 75 -4.63 10.79 -8.46
C LEU A 75 -3.76 11.19 -7.26
N ILE A 76 -2.53 10.66 -7.16
CA ILE A 76 -1.58 11.01 -6.10
C ILE A 76 -1.33 12.52 -6.07
N GLN A 77 -1.02 13.12 -7.22
CA GLN A 77 -0.69 14.54 -7.34
C GLN A 77 -1.91 15.44 -7.14
N ASN A 78 -3.04 15.13 -7.81
CA ASN A 78 -4.24 15.96 -7.75
C ASN A 78 -4.91 15.95 -6.39
N GLN A 79 -4.79 14.84 -5.65
CA GLN A 79 -5.25 14.75 -4.28
C GLN A 79 -4.17 15.15 -3.25
N GLN A 80 -3.02 15.63 -3.72
CA GLN A 80 -1.91 16.12 -2.91
C GLN A 80 -1.42 15.10 -1.86
N ALA A 81 -1.56 13.79 -2.17
CA ALA A 81 -1.23 12.72 -1.26
C ALA A 81 0.29 12.62 -1.05
N SER A 82 0.72 12.63 0.19
CA SER A 82 2.12 12.55 0.61
C SER A 82 2.47 11.22 1.29
N SER A 83 1.47 10.43 1.64
CA SER A 83 1.64 9.13 2.28
C SER A 83 0.65 8.09 1.77
N LEU A 84 0.96 6.81 1.97
CA LEU A 84 0.05 5.71 1.66
C LEU A 84 -1.28 5.83 2.43
N ARG A 85 -1.24 6.35 3.67
CA ARG A 85 -2.42 6.54 4.50
C ARG A 85 -3.47 7.43 3.83
N GLU A 86 -3.05 8.47 3.14
CA GLU A 86 -3.94 9.40 2.43
C GLU A 86 -4.56 8.75 1.18
N LEU A 87 -3.94 7.70 0.63
CA LEU A 87 -4.45 6.97 -0.53
C LEU A 87 -5.44 5.86 -0.17
N VAL A 88 -5.42 5.34 1.07
CA VAL A 88 -6.34 4.26 1.50
C VAL A 88 -7.81 4.62 1.32
N LYS A 89 -8.15 5.91 1.43
CA LYS A 89 -9.51 6.42 1.22
C LYS A 89 -10.03 6.26 -0.21
N TYR A 90 -9.17 5.93 -1.18
CA TYR A 90 -9.53 5.64 -2.57
C TYR A 90 -9.57 4.13 -2.88
N MET A 91 -9.24 3.27 -1.91
CA MET A 91 -9.14 1.82 -2.09
C MET A 91 -10.01 1.07 -1.06
N PRO A 92 -11.27 0.74 -1.38
CA PRO A 92 -12.19 0.12 -0.42
C PRO A 92 -11.78 -1.29 0.01
N SER A 93 -10.98 -2.01 -0.80
CA SER A 93 -10.43 -3.33 -0.44
C SER A 93 -9.28 -3.27 0.56
N MET A 94 -8.70 -2.07 0.77
CA MET A 94 -7.48 -1.87 1.54
C MET A 94 -7.73 -1.22 2.90
N GLN A 95 -6.92 -1.59 3.88
CA GLN A 95 -6.80 -0.94 5.20
C GLN A 95 -5.33 -0.75 5.55
N ILE A 96 -5.06 0.16 6.48
CA ILE A 96 -3.78 0.22 7.20
C ILE A 96 -4.04 -0.13 8.66
N GLN A 97 -3.33 -1.13 9.15
CA GLN A 97 -3.31 -1.44 10.55
C GLN A 97 -2.19 -0.64 11.23
N GLU A 98 -2.57 0.39 11.97
CA GLU A 98 -1.62 1.21 12.73
C GLU A 98 -1.16 0.49 13.98
N ARG A 99 0.13 0.56 14.30
CA ARG A 99 0.74 -0.14 15.45
C ARG A 99 1.53 0.77 16.39
N GLY A 100 1.68 2.01 16.08
CA GLY A 100 2.50 2.93 16.88
C GLY A 100 2.39 4.37 16.41
N GLY A 101 1.48 4.64 15.49
CA GLY A 101 1.24 5.94 14.90
C GLY A 101 0.97 5.86 13.41
N SER A 102 0.58 6.97 12.84
CA SER A 102 -0.02 7.06 11.51
C SER A 102 0.84 6.58 10.34
N ASP A 103 2.16 6.54 10.48
CA ASP A 103 3.07 6.21 9.40
C ASP A 103 3.89 4.93 9.70
N VAL A 104 3.53 4.23 10.76
CA VAL A 104 4.11 2.95 11.18
C VAL A 104 3.04 1.87 11.10
N GLY A 105 2.34 1.81 9.98
CA GLY A 105 1.28 0.85 9.74
C GLY A 105 1.72 -0.27 8.80
N ARG A 106 0.87 -1.29 8.71
CA ARG A 106 0.99 -2.34 7.70
C ARG A 106 -0.20 -2.27 6.78
N PRO A 107 0.02 -2.09 5.47
CA PRO A 107 -1.05 -2.14 4.50
C PRO A 107 -1.57 -3.58 4.38
N GLN A 108 -2.87 -3.72 4.21
CA GLN A 108 -3.55 -5.02 4.12
C GLN A 108 -4.78 -4.94 3.25
N THR A 109 -5.10 -6.04 2.57
CA THR A 109 -6.34 -6.20 1.82
C THR A 109 -7.18 -7.33 2.40
N ARG A 110 -8.48 -7.29 2.14
CA ARG A 110 -9.42 -8.38 2.46
C ARG A 110 -9.43 -8.83 3.92
N GLY A 111 -8.97 -7.96 4.84
CA GLY A 111 -8.98 -8.21 6.28
C GLY A 111 -7.84 -9.12 6.79
N PHE A 112 -6.80 -9.39 6.01
CA PHE A 112 -5.62 -10.12 6.44
C PHE A 112 -4.47 -9.19 6.77
N GLN A 113 -3.79 -9.44 7.89
CA GLN A 113 -2.70 -8.61 8.36
C GLN A 113 -1.50 -8.66 7.41
N GLY A 114 -0.95 -7.48 7.07
CA GLY A 114 0.27 -7.35 6.29
C GLY A 114 1.54 -7.71 7.05
N SER A 115 2.54 -8.20 6.32
CA SER A 115 3.89 -8.46 6.84
C SER A 115 4.71 -7.17 6.96
N VAL A 116 5.82 -7.22 7.71
CA VAL A 116 6.81 -6.14 7.77
C VAL A 116 7.51 -5.96 6.41
N LEU A 117 7.70 -7.03 5.64
CA LEU A 117 8.50 -7.03 4.42
C LEU A 117 7.78 -7.67 3.22
N ASP A 118 7.05 -8.79 3.41
CA ASP A 118 6.59 -9.63 2.30
C ASP A 118 5.45 -9.02 1.49
N SER A 119 4.72 -8.05 2.07
CA SER A 119 3.53 -7.46 1.44
C SER A 119 3.83 -6.20 0.63
N THR A 120 5.00 -5.58 0.80
CA THR A 120 5.32 -4.28 0.21
C THR A 120 6.53 -4.38 -0.70
N ARG A 121 6.45 -3.80 -1.88
CA ARG A 121 7.47 -3.90 -2.93
C ARG A 121 7.82 -2.55 -3.53
N PHE A 122 9.07 -2.41 -3.91
CA PHE A 122 9.66 -1.29 -4.64
C PHE A 122 10.12 -1.81 -6.01
N ASP A 123 9.44 -1.43 -7.08
CA ASP A 123 9.70 -1.96 -8.44
C ASP A 123 9.76 -3.51 -8.49
N GLY A 124 8.90 -4.19 -7.70
CA GLY A 124 8.82 -5.64 -7.61
C GLY A 124 9.68 -6.32 -6.54
N MET A 125 10.64 -5.62 -5.92
CA MET A 125 11.52 -6.12 -4.86
C MET A 125 10.95 -5.80 -3.47
N ASN A 126 11.07 -6.72 -2.52
CA ASN A 126 10.49 -6.56 -1.20
C ASN A 126 11.15 -5.42 -0.43
N MET A 127 10.36 -4.58 0.25
CA MET A 127 10.81 -3.48 1.10
C MET A 127 10.05 -3.40 2.41
N VAL A 128 10.64 -2.74 3.40
CA VAL A 128 10.06 -2.58 4.75
C VAL A 128 8.77 -1.76 4.69
N ALA A 129 7.64 -2.35 5.13
CA ALA A 129 6.34 -1.69 5.16
C ALA A 129 6.17 -0.72 6.34
N THR A 130 6.83 -0.99 7.47
CA THR A 130 6.64 -0.27 8.75
C THR A 130 7.53 0.96 8.89
N THR A 131 7.64 1.73 7.80
CA THR A 131 8.30 3.03 7.74
C THR A 131 7.47 3.98 6.87
N ALA A 132 7.78 5.27 6.87
CA ALA A 132 7.10 6.22 6.01
C ALA A 132 7.60 6.09 4.56
N HIS A 133 6.66 6.12 3.62
CA HIS A 133 6.93 6.09 2.18
C HIS A 133 6.39 7.37 1.53
N PRO A 134 7.27 8.26 1.01
CA PRO A 134 6.86 9.50 0.36
C PRO A 134 6.25 9.19 -1.01
N MET A 135 4.99 9.56 -1.21
CA MET A 135 4.28 9.27 -2.46
C MET A 135 4.80 10.10 -3.64
N GLU A 136 5.48 11.19 -3.38
CA GLU A 136 6.02 12.11 -4.39
C GLU A 136 7.04 11.45 -5.33
N MET A 137 7.77 10.43 -4.87
CA MET A 137 8.77 9.74 -5.70
C MET A 137 8.22 8.59 -6.53
N PHE A 138 6.93 8.22 -6.34
CA PHE A 138 6.33 7.10 -7.04
C PHE A 138 5.43 7.56 -8.19
N ASP A 139 5.47 6.81 -9.29
CA ASP A 139 4.63 6.99 -10.46
C ASP A 139 3.23 6.45 -10.22
N ARG A 140 3.14 5.29 -9.58
CA ARG A 140 1.89 4.65 -9.25
C ARG A 140 2.05 3.62 -8.14
N LEU A 141 0.92 3.23 -7.57
CA LEU A 141 0.81 2.09 -6.65
C LEU A 141 -0.06 1.01 -7.30
N GLU A 142 0.46 -0.20 -7.39
CA GLU A 142 -0.25 -1.40 -7.84
C GLU A 142 -0.54 -2.29 -6.64
N VAL A 143 -1.81 -2.62 -6.40
CA VAL A 143 -2.23 -3.46 -5.27
C VAL A 143 -2.89 -4.73 -5.81
N LEU A 144 -2.18 -5.85 -5.69
CA LEU A 144 -2.75 -7.17 -5.95
C LEU A 144 -3.49 -7.64 -4.68
N ASN A 145 -4.81 -7.77 -4.77
CA ASN A 145 -5.65 -8.13 -3.62
C ASN A 145 -5.57 -9.63 -3.31
N GLY A 146 -5.41 -9.99 -2.02
CA GLY A 146 -5.39 -11.38 -1.57
C GLY A 146 -4.10 -12.13 -1.85
N ILE A 147 -4.21 -13.43 -2.18
CA ILE A 147 -3.09 -14.36 -2.28
C ILE A 147 -2.30 -14.18 -3.59
N SER A 148 -0.98 -14.15 -3.48
CA SER A 148 -0.04 -14.10 -4.62
C SER A 148 1.09 -15.15 -4.55
N GLY A 149 1.16 -15.95 -3.50
CA GLY A 149 2.34 -16.75 -3.17
C GLY A 149 2.76 -17.78 -4.21
N SER A 150 1.82 -18.46 -4.86
CA SER A 150 2.14 -19.39 -5.94
C SER A 150 2.82 -18.74 -7.14
N MET A 151 2.57 -17.44 -7.34
CA MET A 151 3.06 -16.67 -8.48
C MET A 151 4.30 -15.83 -8.14
N THR A 152 4.35 -15.23 -6.95
CA THR A 152 5.38 -14.24 -6.58
C THR A 152 6.29 -14.68 -5.44
N GLY A 153 6.18 -15.93 -4.97
CA GLY A 153 6.91 -16.45 -3.81
C GLY A 153 6.13 -16.28 -2.50
N MET A 154 6.68 -16.82 -1.41
CA MET A 154 6.02 -16.86 -0.10
C MET A 154 5.55 -15.45 0.34
N ALA A 155 4.28 -15.33 0.70
CA ALA A 155 3.68 -14.07 1.17
C ALA A 155 2.38 -14.34 1.94
N PRO A 156 1.98 -13.48 2.90
CA PRO A 156 0.70 -13.58 3.58
C PRO A 156 -0.46 -13.25 2.61
N PRO A 157 -1.71 -13.65 2.94
CA PRO A 157 -2.87 -13.38 2.10
C PRO A 157 -3.37 -11.93 2.16
N SER A 158 -2.55 -11.02 2.66
CA SER A 158 -2.85 -9.59 2.84
C SER A 158 -2.72 -8.74 1.59
N GLY A 159 -2.39 -9.35 0.45
CA GLY A 159 -2.11 -8.64 -0.79
C GLY A 159 -0.66 -8.20 -0.96
N SER A 160 -0.34 -7.73 -2.15
CA SER A 160 0.98 -7.19 -2.51
C SER A 160 0.84 -5.74 -2.99
N PHE A 161 1.60 -4.84 -2.38
CA PHE A 161 1.61 -3.39 -2.61
C PHE A 161 2.89 -3.02 -3.34
N ASN A 162 2.84 -2.81 -4.64
CA ASN A 162 4.00 -2.54 -5.47
C ASN A 162 4.08 -1.06 -5.84
N PHE A 163 5.06 -0.37 -5.30
CA PHE A 163 5.35 1.04 -5.54
C PHE A 163 6.29 1.18 -6.73
N ILE A 164 5.84 1.83 -7.79
CA ILE A 164 6.59 2.03 -9.02
C ILE A 164 7.27 3.38 -8.99
N VAL A 165 8.58 3.40 -9.15
CA VAL A 165 9.39 4.63 -9.08
C VAL A 165 9.20 5.49 -10.33
N LYS A 166 9.12 6.81 -10.14
CA LYS A 166 9.15 7.79 -11.22
C LYS A 166 10.46 7.73 -12.00
N ARG A 167 10.38 7.71 -13.33
CA ARG A 167 11.53 7.68 -14.23
C ARG A 167 11.51 8.83 -15.21
N ALA A 168 12.65 9.11 -15.83
CA ALA A 168 12.78 10.12 -16.87
C ALA A 168 11.92 9.77 -18.09
N THR A 169 11.20 10.74 -18.60
CA THR A 169 10.33 10.64 -19.77
C THR A 169 10.98 11.25 -21.01
N ASP A 170 10.39 11.02 -22.18
CA ASP A 170 10.91 11.61 -23.44
C ASP A 170 10.71 13.13 -23.49
N VAL A 171 9.68 13.62 -22.80
CA VAL A 171 9.45 15.04 -22.57
C VAL A 171 10.13 15.41 -21.25
N PRO A 172 11.00 16.44 -21.20
CA PRO A 172 11.60 16.90 -19.97
C PRO A 172 10.55 17.32 -18.94
N ILE A 173 10.77 16.96 -17.69
CA ILE A 173 9.92 17.35 -16.55
C ILE A 173 10.70 18.31 -15.69
N ARG A 174 10.09 19.44 -15.32
CA ARG A 174 10.71 20.50 -14.52
C ARG A 174 9.66 21.16 -13.63
N ASN A 175 9.13 20.42 -12.69
CA ASN A 175 8.04 20.86 -11.83
C ASN A 175 8.56 21.32 -10.47
N VAL A 176 8.07 22.45 -10.02
CA VAL A 176 8.25 22.92 -8.64
C VAL A 176 6.87 23.17 -8.04
N THR A 177 6.59 22.52 -6.92
CA THR A 177 5.34 22.67 -6.19
C THR A 177 5.61 23.32 -4.84
N LEU A 178 4.90 24.41 -4.55
CA LEU A 178 4.76 24.97 -3.22
C LEU A 178 3.47 24.43 -2.63
N LYS A 179 3.57 23.75 -1.50
CA LYS A 179 2.42 23.15 -0.80
C LYS A 179 2.29 23.79 0.58
N TYR A 180 1.07 24.00 1.00
CA TYR A 180 0.72 24.43 2.34
C TYR A 180 -0.47 23.58 2.79
N ASP A 181 -0.28 22.80 3.84
CA ASP A 181 -1.39 22.11 4.46
C ASP A 181 -1.84 22.82 5.74
N ASN A 182 -2.91 22.30 6.32
CA ASN A 182 -3.49 22.86 7.51
C ASN A 182 -2.45 23.02 8.63
N GLN A 183 -2.52 24.11 9.39
CA GLN A 183 -1.74 24.39 10.59
C GLN A 183 -0.24 24.70 10.35
N ASN A 184 0.08 25.49 9.36
CA ASN A 184 1.44 25.94 9.09
C ASN A 184 2.43 24.81 8.74
N SER A 185 2.05 23.95 7.83
CA SER A 185 2.96 22.93 7.28
C SER A 185 3.34 23.22 5.83
N PRO A 186 4.21 24.23 5.59
CA PRO A 186 4.71 24.53 4.26
C PRO A 186 5.66 23.43 3.78
N ALA A 187 5.61 23.14 2.48
CA ALA A 187 6.55 22.25 1.83
C ALA A 187 6.89 22.74 0.42
N VAL A 188 8.10 22.42 -0.02
CA VAL A 188 8.57 22.62 -1.39
C VAL A 188 8.89 21.25 -1.97
N ILE A 189 8.37 20.98 -3.17
CA ILE A 189 8.60 19.74 -3.90
C ILE A 189 9.21 20.12 -5.23
N ALA A 190 10.34 19.52 -5.60
CA ALA A 190 10.97 19.64 -6.90
C ALA A 190 10.97 18.26 -7.59
N ASP A 191 10.49 18.20 -8.82
CA ASP A 191 10.42 17.00 -9.63
C ASP A 191 11.00 17.28 -11.01
N ILE A 192 12.24 16.82 -11.24
CA ILE A 192 13.04 17.17 -12.42
C ILE A 192 13.49 15.86 -13.09
N GLY A 193 13.20 15.74 -14.38
CA GLY A 193 13.58 14.56 -15.14
C GLY A 193 13.85 14.85 -16.60
N GLN A 194 14.86 14.18 -17.15
CA GLN A 194 15.23 14.33 -18.55
C GLN A 194 15.96 13.09 -19.05
N LYS A 195 15.69 12.72 -20.30
CA LYS A 195 16.54 11.80 -21.07
C LYS A 195 17.54 12.61 -21.89
N PHE A 196 18.78 12.13 -21.99
CA PHE A 196 19.88 12.79 -22.68
C PHE A 196 20.86 11.79 -23.32
N GLY A 197 21.87 12.29 -24.02
CA GLY A 197 22.84 11.50 -24.80
C GLY A 197 22.31 11.17 -26.20
N GLY A 198 23.15 10.50 -27.01
CA GLY A 198 22.77 9.97 -28.32
C GLY A 198 21.62 8.97 -28.13
N ASP A 199 20.60 9.04 -28.98
CA ASP A 199 19.41 8.18 -28.89
C ASP A 199 18.72 8.16 -27.53
N LYS A 200 18.89 9.24 -26.72
CA LYS A 200 18.33 9.34 -25.36
C LYS A 200 18.70 8.13 -24.48
N GLN A 201 19.94 7.71 -24.55
CA GLN A 201 20.41 6.49 -23.87
C GLN A 201 20.48 6.63 -22.35
N PHE A 202 20.56 7.84 -21.81
CA PHE A 202 20.53 8.11 -20.38
C PHE A 202 19.23 8.78 -19.97
N GLY A 203 18.71 8.39 -18.82
CA GLY A 203 17.60 9.06 -18.17
C GLY A 203 17.94 9.39 -16.72
N VAL A 204 17.59 10.57 -16.26
CA VAL A 204 17.70 10.98 -14.85
C VAL A 204 16.38 11.58 -14.40
N ARG A 205 15.88 11.14 -13.26
CA ARG A 205 14.77 11.75 -12.54
C ARG A 205 15.19 12.02 -11.11
N VAL A 206 15.00 13.24 -10.65
CA VAL A 206 15.28 13.67 -9.27
C VAL A 206 14.00 14.23 -8.67
N VAL A 207 13.64 13.72 -7.49
CA VAL A 207 12.51 14.24 -6.70
C VAL A 207 13.04 14.64 -5.33
N GLY A 208 12.80 15.88 -4.97
CA GLY A 208 13.16 16.45 -3.67
C GLY A 208 11.93 16.98 -2.95
N VAL A 209 11.85 16.77 -1.64
CA VAL A 209 10.84 17.38 -0.77
C VAL A 209 11.53 17.97 0.44
N TYR A 210 11.18 19.19 0.77
CA TYR A 210 11.49 19.83 2.04
C TYR A 210 10.21 20.38 2.65
N GLY A 211 9.83 19.88 3.82
CA GLY A 211 8.67 20.36 4.56
C GLY A 211 8.99 20.46 6.04
N ASP A 212 8.66 21.59 6.65
CA ASP A 212 8.85 21.83 8.08
C ASP A 212 7.73 22.73 8.59
N GLY A 213 6.95 22.24 9.54
CA GLY A 213 5.79 22.97 10.05
C GLY A 213 5.09 22.29 11.19
N LYS A 214 3.83 22.66 11.36
CA LYS A 214 2.94 22.15 12.41
C LYS A 214 1.92 21.19 11.81
N GLY A 215 1.42 20.25 12.62
CA GLY A 215 0.25 19.45 12.25
C GLY A 215 -1.06 20.13 12.66
N TYR A 216 -2.18 19.42 12.50
CA TYR A 216 -3.53 19.92 12.82
C TYR A 216 -3.84 20.02 14.33
N ILE A 217 -2.87 19.73 15.19
CA ILE A 217 -2.98 19.84 16.66
C ILE A 217 -2.06 20.92 17.15
N ASP A 218 -2.56 21.80 18.02
CA ASP A 218 -1.73 22.86 18.58
C ASP A 218 -0.52 22.30 19.34
N GLY A 219 0.66 22.80 18.96
CA GLY A 219 1.94 22.36 19.52
C GLY A 219 2.47 21.03 18.93
N SER A 220 1.88 20.53 17.83
CA SER A 220 2.46 19.43 17.07
C SER A 220 3.51 19.89 16.08
N ASP A 221 4.43 19.01 15.73
CA ASP A 221 5.49 19.23 14.73
C ASP A 221 5.44 18.17 13.65
N LEU A 222 5.64 18.60 12.40
CA LEU A 222 5.73 17.72 11.22
C LEU A 222 6.90 18.17 10.36
N ARG A 223 7.88 17.29 10.14
CA ARG A 223 9.02 17.54 9.25
C ARG A 223 9.20 16.40 8.28
N ARG A 224 9.46 16.75 6.99
CA ARG A 224 9.62 15.78 5.90
C ARG A 224 10.76 16.23 4.99
N ASN A 225 11.74 15.34 4.75
CA ASN A 225 12.82 15.62 3.80
C ASN A 225 13.03 14.40 2.91
N LEU A 226 12.90 14.57 1.61
CA LEU A 226 13.14 13.54 0.60
C LEU A 226 14.24 14.00 -0.36
N ALA A 227 15.17 13.11 -0.62
CA ALA A 227 16.04 13.16 -1.79
C ALA A 227 15.93 11.81 -2.51
N SER A 228 15.44 11.81 -3.74
CA SER A 228 15.30 10.61 -4.56
C SER A 228 15.89 10.84 -5.94
N MET A 229 16.61 9.85 -6.45
CA MET A 229 17.17 9.84 -7.80
C MET A 229 16.92 8.50 -8.45
N ALA A 230 16.41 8.52 -9.67
CA ALA A 230 16.33 7.38 -10.56
C ALA A 230 17.22 7.66 -11.79
N PHE A 231 18.09 6.73 -12.10
CA PHE A 231 18.99 6.77 -13.25
C PHE A 231 18.78 5.55 -14.14
N ASP A 232 18.57 5.79 -15.43
CA ASP A 232 18.41 4.77 -16.46
C ASP A 232 19.55 4.87 -17.47
N TRP A 233 20.15 3.74 -17.79
CA TRP A 233 21.20 3.65 -18.81
C TRP A 233 20.91 2.54 -19.81
N ARG A 234 20.55 2.93 -21.03
CA ARG A 234 20.41 2.01 -22.16
C ARG A 234 21.77 1.87 -22.83
N PHE A 235 22.61 0.97 -22.30
CA PHE A 235 23.96 0.76 -22.83
C PHE A 235 24.01 -0.14 -24.07
N LEU A 236 22.96 -0.90 -24.34
CA LEU A 236 22.70 -1.58 -25.61
C LEU A 236 21.26 -1.28 -26.04
N LYS A 237 20.97 -1.48 -27.32
CA LYS A 237 19.61 -1.23 -27.87
C LYS A 237 18.53 -2.02 -27.12
N ASN A 238 18.87 -3.19 -26.62
CA ASN A 238 18.02 -4.16 -25.96
C ASN A 238 18.33 -4.34 -24.46
N THR A 239 19.15 -3.47 -23.85
CA THR A 239 19.53 -3.61 -22.45
C THR A 239 19.46 -2.28 -21.73
N VAL A 240 18.74 -2.25 -20.62
CA VAL A 240 18.61 -1.10 -19.74
C VAL A 240 19.04 -1.47 -18.34
N ALA A 241 19.96 -0.70 -17.79
CA ALA A 241 20.28 -0.71 -16.36
C ALA A 241 19.55 0.45 -15.68
N GLU A 242 18.96 0.17 -14.54
CA GLU A 242 18.19 1.10 -13.72
C GLU A 242 18.80 1.14 -12.33
N VAL A 243 19.08 2.34 -11.83
CA VAL A 243 19.62 2.57 -10.48
C VAL A 243 18.67 3.53 -9.78
N ASN A 244 18.32 3.22 -8.55
CA ASN A 244 17.55 4.12 -7.71
C ASN A 244 18.29 4.34 -6.40
N PHE A 245 18.20 5.56 -5.91
CA PHE A 245 18.65 5.95 -4.59
C PHE A 245 17.58 6.86 -3.96
N SER A 246 17.24 6.63 -2.70
CA SER A 246 16.41 7.56 -1.95
C SER A 246 16.80 7.62 -0.48
N TYR A 247 16.70 8.81 0.08
CA TYR A 247 16.76 9.09 1.49
C TYR A 247 15.50 9.84 1.90
N TYR A 248 14.80 9.34 2.89
CA TYR A 248 13.63 10.00 3.44
C TYR A 248 13.72 10.10 4.96
N SER A 249 13.59 11.31 5.49
CA SER A 249 13.41 11.56 6.91
C SER A 249 12.01 12.11 7.17
N PHE A 250 11.36 11.54 8.17
CA PHE A 250 10.01 11.89 8.58
C PHE A 250 9.96 12.00 10.10
N GLU A 251 9.61 13.17 10.60
CA GLU A 251 9.45 13.45 12.02
C GLU A 251 8.03 13.96 12.28
N LYS A 252 7.36 13.37 13.26
CA LYS A 252 5.99 13.72 13.63
C LYS A 252 5.83 13.63 15.14
N LYS A 253 5.57 14.77 15.78
CA LYS A 253 5.42 14.89 17.24
C LYS A 253 4.13 15.60 17.63
N GLY A 254 3.59 15.30 18.81
CA GLY A 254 2.38 15.94 19.34
C GLY A 254 1.06 15.41 18.80
N PHE A 255 1.08 14.39 17.95
CA PHE A 255 -0.13 13.76 17.39
C PHE A 255 -0.70 12.73 18.34
N PRO A 256 -2.02 12.38 18.26
CA PRO A 256 -2.65 11.44 19.15
C PRO A 256 -1.93 10.09 19.18
N ALA A 257 -1.68 9.59 20.37
CA ALA A 257 -1.17 8.26 20.63
C ALA A 257 -2.29 7.20 20.58
N SER A 258 -1.95 5.94 20.82
CA SER A 258 -2.93 4.87 20.91
C SER A 258 -3.76 4.97 22.20
N PHE A 259 -5.00 4.51 22.11
CA PHE A 259 -5.88 4.28 23.26
C PHE A 259 -6.07 2.77 23.45
N SER A 260 -5.72 2.26 24.64
CA SER A 260 -5.86 0.85 25.00
C SER A 260 -7.13 0.64 25.82
N TYR A 261 -7.82 -0.46 25.56
CA TYR A 261 -9.07 -0.88 26.21
C TYR A 261 -9.10 -2.40 26.40
N GLY A 262 -10.19 -2.94 26.95
CA GLY A 262 -10.36 -4.39 27.17
C GLY A 262 -9.62 -4.90 28.42
N THR A 263 -9.23 -4.02 29.33
CA THR A 263 -8.69 -4.37 30.63
C THR A 263 -9.78 -4.43 31.69
N ILE A 264 -9.61 -5.28 32.72
CA ILE A 264 -10.52 -5.34 33.86
C ILE A 264 -9.97 -4.41 34.93
N VAL A 265 -10.75 -3.37 35.29
CA VAL A 265 -10.43 -2.41 36.33
C VAL A 265 -11.50 -2.52 37.43
N ASN A 266 -11.13 -2.82 38.66
CA ASN A 266 -12.06 -3.01 39.77
C ASN A 266 -13.22 -3.98 39.46
N GLY A 267 -12.94 -5.04 38.71
CA GLY A 267 -13.93 -6.06 38.32
C GLY A 267 -14.82 -5.67 37.14
N VAL A 268 -14.63 -4.49 36.54
CA VAL A 268 -15.37 -4.02 35.38
C VAL A 268 -14.50 -4.12 34.12
N LEU A 269 -15.00 -4.74 33.07
CA LEU A 269 -14.36 -4.76 31.76
C LEU A 269 -14.54 -3.40 31.09
N VAL A 270 -13.42 -2.72 30.80
CA VAL A 270 -13.40 -1.36 30.26
C VAL A 270 -13.43 -1.42 28.74
N GLY A 271 -14.46 -0.83 28.14
CA GLY A 271 -14.70 -0.82 26.69
C GLY A 271 -13.99 0.30 25.95
N LEU A 272 -14.33 0.41 24.65
CA LEU A 272 -13.91 1.48 23.77
C LEU A 272 -15.03 2.54 23.69
N PRO A 273 -14.82 3.77 24.18
CA PRO A 273 -15.81 4.86 24.02
C PRO A 273 -15.84 5.37 22.57
N ASP A 274 -16.82 6.24 22.28
CA ASP A 274 -16.83 6.98 21.02
C ASP A 274 -15.56 7.80 20.83
N ALA A 275 -15.17 7.98 19.56
CA ALA A 275 -13.93 8.70 19.23
C ALA A 275 -14.06 10.19 19.57
N PRO A 276 -13.13 10.77 20.35
CA PRO A 276 -13.11 12.20 20.63
C PRO A 276 -12.55 12.99 19.44
N ASP A 277 -12.61 14.33 19.57
CA ASP A 277 -11.95 15.25 18.64
C ASP A 277 -10.42 15.03 18.65
N ALA A 278 -9.86 14.50 17.57
CA ALA A 278 -8.44 14.23 17.47
C ALA A 278 -7.56 15.49 17.45
N SER A 279 -8.14 16.69 17.31
CA SER A 279 -7.39 17.95 17.41
C SER A 279 -7.18 18.40 18.86
N THR A 280 -7.77 17.72 19.84
CA THR A 280 -7.59 18.03 21.27
C THR A 280 -6.13 17.81 21.66
N PRO A 281 -5.42 18.85 22.16
CA PRO A 281 -4.04 18.70 22.63
C PRO A 281 -3.93 17.79 23.85
N GLY A 282 -2.87 16.97 23.92
CA GLY A 282 -2.58 16.13 25.09
C GLY A 282 -2.92 14.64 24.91
N PHE A 283 -3.63 14.22 23.88
CA PHE A 283 -3.75 12.79 23.52
C PHE A 283 -2.42 12.19 23.08
N GLY A 284 -1.55 12.99 22.47
CA GLY A 284 -0.12 12.75 22.34
C GLY A 284 0.62 13.92 23.00
N GLN A 285 1.72 13.67 23.69
CA GLN A 285 2.49 14.75 24.30
C GLN A 285 3.31 15.49 23.23
N LYS A 286 3.50 16.83 23.36
CA LYS A 286 4.21 17.65 22.35
C LYS A 286 5.60 17.13 21.98
N TRP A 287 6.28 16.46 22.93
CA TRP A 287 7.60 15.87 22.79
C TRP A 287 7.55 14.40 22.32
N ALA A 288 6.38 13.76 22.31
CA ALA A 288 6.21 12.36 21.95
C ALA A 288 5.81 12.20 20.49
N GLY A 289 6.35 11.18 19.84
CA GLY A 289 6.06 10.90 18.43
C GLY A 289 7.05 9.93 17.79
N HIS A 290 7.27 10.11 16.50
CA HIS A 290 8.13 9.25 15.67
C HIS A 290 9.19 10.05 14.96
N GLU A 291 10.36 9.42 14.81
CA GLU A 291 11.45 9.85 13.94
C GLU A 291 11.81 8.65 13.05
N LEU A 292 11.57 8.78 11.75
CA LEU A 292 11.77 7.71 10.78
C LEU A 292 12.82 8.13 9.76
N TYR A 293 13.81 7.28 9.50
CA TYR A 293 14.86 7.51 8.51
C TYR A 293 14.94 6.28 7.62
N THR A 294 14.75 6.47 6.33
CA THR A 294 14.73 5.37 5.37
C THR A 294 15.70 5.64 4.23
N TYR A 295 16.68 4.77 4.05
CA TYR A 295 17.57 4.70 2.91
C TYR A 295 17.14 3.56 2.02
N THR A 296 17.05 3.78 0.73
CA THR A 296 16.75 2.72 -0.24
C THR A 296 17.65 2.87 -1.45
N GLU A 297 18.30 1.79 -1.81
CA GLU A 297 19.13 1.65 -3.00
C GLU A 297 18.62 0.46 -3.80
N SER A 298 18.52 0.59 -5.11
CA SER A 298 18.19 -0.56 -5.94
C SER A 298 18.92 -0.49 -7.28
N PHE A 299 19.22 -1.66 -7.79
CA PHE A 299 19.79 -1.87 -9.11
C PHE A 299 18.97 -2.92 -9.84
N ARG A 300 18.61 -2.65 -11.10
CA ARG A 300 17.89 -3.60 -11.95
C ARG A 300 18.43 -3.55 -13.37
N ILE A 301 18.60 -4.71 -13.99
CA ILE A 301 18.91 -4.86 -15.41
C ILE A 301 17.75 -5.55 -16.09
N ARG A 302 17.33 -5.02 -17.23
CA ARG A 302 16.42 -5.67 -18.17
C ARG A 302 17.13 -5.85 -19.50
N HIS A 303 17.15 -7.10 -19.99
CA HIS A 303 17.74 -7.47 -21.26
C HIS A 303 16.76 -8.23 -22.12
N ASP A 304 16.46 -7.71 -23.31
CA ASP A 304 15.65 -8.39 -24.32
C ASP A 304 16.59 -9.16 -25.25
N PHE A 305 16.64 -10.50 -25.11
CA PHE A 305 17.41 -11.35 -26.03
C PHE A 305 16.87 -11.23 -27.45
N ASN A 306 15.56 -11.15 -27.58
CA ASN A 306 14.80 -10.91 -28.80
C ASN A 306 13.40 -10.43 -28.43
N GLU A 307 12.47 -10.32 -29.39
CA GLU A 307 11.09 -9.86 -29.19
C GLU A 307 10.27 -10.79 -28.26
N ASN A 308 10.73 -12.01 -28.05
CA ASN A 308 10.01 -13.05 -27.30
C ASN A 308 10.61 -13.34 -25.93
N TRP A 309 11.87 -13.01 -25.67
CA TRP A 309 12.56 -13.42 -24.45
C TRP A 309 13.21 -12.24 -23.75
N ARG A 310 12.89 -12.08 -22.48
CA ARG A 310 13.41 -11.03 -21.59
C ARG A 310 13.96 -11.60 -20.29
N LEU A 311 15.11 -11.14 -19.89
CA LEU A 311 15.68 -11.34 -18.57
C LEU A 311 15.54 -10.04 -17.75
N THR A 312 15.06 -10.17 -16.52
CA THR A 312 15.05 -9.10 -15.53
C THR A 312 15.77 -9.58 -14.28
N VAL A 313 16.79 -8.87 -13.84
CA VAL A 313 17.54 -9.15 -12.59
C VAL A 313 17.56 -7.87 -11.78
N GLY A 314 17.30 -7.95 -10.49
CA GLY A 314 17.31 -6.79 -9.61
C GLY A 314 17.71 -7.13 -8.19
N VAL A 315 18.29 -6.16 -7.51
CA VAL A 315 18.62 -6.19 -6.09
C VAL A 315 18.24 -4.86 -5.46
N LEU A 316 17.72 -4.92 -4.23
CA LEU A 316 17.39 -3.76 -3.41
C LEU A 316 18.04 -3.94 -2.04
N ASN A 317 18.58 -2.85 -1.52
CA ASN A 317 19.03 -2.73 -0.14
C ASN A 317 18.29 -1.56 0.50
N GLN A 318 17.69 -1.79 1.67
CA GLN A 318 16.97 -0.77 2.42
C GLN A 318 17.32 -0.83 3.90
N SER A 319 17.58 0.34 4.47
CA SER A 319 17.72 0.51 5.92
C SER A 319 16.63 1.45 6.41
N ALA A 320 15.78 0.97 7.30
CA ALA A 320 14.67 1.72 7.89
C ALA A 320 14.87 1.84 9.41
N GLU A 321 15.30 3.01 9.86
CA GLU A 321 15.47 3.32 11.27
C GLU A 321 14.22 4.02 11.82
N ARG A 322 13.85 3.66 13.04
CA ARG A 322 12.66 4.16 13.71
C ARG A 322 12.93 4.48 15.17
N GLY A 323 12.92 5.76 15.51
CA GLY A 323 12.83 6.27 16.87
C GLY A 323 11.36 6.49 17.24
N MET A 324 10.92 5.91 18.35
CA MET A 324 9.55 6.04 18.85
C MET A 324 9.57 6.42 20.32
N PHE A 325 8.98 7.58 20.61
CA PHE A 325 8.69 8.03 21.98
C PHE A 325 7.18 8.14 22.08
N THR A 326 6.51 7.02 22.37
CA THR A 326 5.04 6.98 22.34
C THR A 326 4.46 6.84 23.74
N VAL A 327 3.44 7.64 23.98
CA VAL A 327 2.58 7.54 25.16
C VAL A 327 1.47 6.53 24.87
N SER A 328 1.11 5.71 25.83
CA SER A 328 -0.08 4.87 25.77
C SER A 328 -1.17 5.47 26.67
N ASN A 329 -2.33 5.76 26.08
CA ASN A 329 -3.52 6.17 26.81
C ASN A 329 -4.32 4.91 27.14
N GLN A 330 -4.45 4.57 28.44
CA GLN A 330 -5.19 3.38 28.86
C GLN A 330 -6.48 3.79 29.54
N PHE A 331 -7.62 3.42 28.97
CA PHE A 331 -8.92 3.63 29.61
C PHE A 331 -9.01 2.86 30.92
N ILE A 332 -9.56 3.51 31.95
CA ILE A 332 -9.71 2.96 33.29
C ILE A 332 -11.19 2.79 33.70
N ASP A 333 -12.10 3.34 32.92
CA ASP A 333 -13.55 3.17 33.06
C ASP A 333 -14.26 3.39 31.71
N ASN A 334 -15.58 3.16 31.70
CA ASN A 334 -16.45 3.34 30.53
C ASN A 334 -16.93 4.79 30.32
N ASN A 335 -16.46 5.76 31.12
CA ASN A 335 -16.77 7.17 31.00
C ASN A 335 -15.73 7.96 30.21
N GLY A 336 -14.70 7.28 29.66
CA GLY A 336 -13.62 7.89 28.91
C GLY A 336 -12.50 8.47 29.77
N ASN A 337 -12.43 8.12 31.06
CA ASN A 337 -11.26 8.41 31.88
C ASN A 337 -10.11 7.48 31.52
N TYR A 338 -8.89 8.03 31.45
CA TYR A 338 -7.71 7.26 31.12
C TYR A 338 -6.47 7.72 31.89
N THR A 339 -5.49 6.84 31.98
CA THR A 339 -4.16 7.11 32.53
C THR A 339 -3.10 6.85 31.48
N ASN A 340 -1.88 7.31 31.76
CA ASN A 340 -0.71 7.05 30.91
C ASN A 340 0.28 6.14 31.69
N PRO A 341 -0.04 4.85 31.87
CA PRO A 341 0.76 3.95 32.70
C PRO A 341 2.12 3.65 32.09
N ASN A 342 2.24 3.75 30.80
CA ASN A 342 3.44 3.38 30.07
C ASN A 342 3.76 4.39 28.97
N MET A 343 4.89 5.02 29.10
CA MET A 343 5.57 5.67 28.02
C MET A 343 6.75 4.80 27.59
N ASN A 344 6.77 4.41 26.34
CA ASN A 344 7.84 3.58 25.81
C ASN A 344 8.97 4.48 25.31
N VAL A 345 10.09 4.47 26.01
CA VAL A 345 11.35 4.99 25.51
C VAL A 345 12.15 3.83 24.98
N SER A 346 12.26 3.70 23.68
CA SER A 346 13.06 2.66 23.05
C SER A 346 14.26 3.25 22.34
N VAL A 347 15.36 2.49 22.32
CA VAL A 347 16.45 2.72 21.37
C VAL A 347 15.85 2.72 19.96
N PRO A 348 16.32 3.58 19.06
CA PRO A 348 15.95 3.49 17.66
C PRO A 348 16.11 2.05 17.17
N SER A 349 15.02 1.48 16.68
CA SER A 349 15.03 0.17 16.04
C SER A 349 15.35 0.37 14.56
N ARG A 350 16.10 -0.56 13.98
CA ARG A 350 16.44 -0.53 12.57
C ARG A 350 16.14 -1.87 11.91
N TRP A 351 15.60 -1.81 10.72
CA TRP A 351 15.39 -2.95 9.85
C TRP A 351 16.26 -2.79 8.61
N ASP A 352 17.23 -3.67 8.47
CA ASP A 352 18.06 -3.76 7.26
C ASP A 352 17.52 -4.89 6.41
N ALA A 353 17.00 -4.56 5.22
CA ALA A 353 16.40 -5.48 4.27
C ALA A 353 17.22 -5.50 2.99
N THR A 354 17.60 -6.70 2.54
CA THR A 354 18.16 -6.93 1.21
C THR A 354 17.21 -7.86 0.45
N SER A 355 16.79 -7.50 -0.74
CA SER A 355 15.92 -8.35 -1.57
C SER A 355 16.43 -8.46 -2.99
N ASP A 356 16.08 -9.57 -3.63
CA ASP A 356 16.48 -9.90 -4.99
C ASP A 356 15.31 -10.40 -5.83
N ILE A 357 15.42 -10.20 -7.14
CA ILE A 357 14.58 -10.80 -8.16
C ILE A 357 15.43 -11.22 -9.35
N ALA A 358 15.08 -12.35 -9.97
CA ALA A 358 15.61 -12.72 -11.28
C ALA A 358 14.52 -13.49 -12.04
N TYR A 359 14.05 -12.96 -13.17
CA TYR A 359 13.00 -13.57 -13.99
C TYR A 359 13.44 -13.68 -15.43
N LEU A 360 13.30 -14.87 -16.02
CA LEU A 360 13.32 -15.10 -17.45
C LEU A 360 11.87 -15.23 -17.92
N SER A 361 11.40 -14.28 -18.70
CA SER A 361 10.07 -14.29 -19.30
C SER A 361 10.19 -14.58 -20.79
N GLY A 362 9.30 -15.40 -21.33
CA GLY A 362 9.34 -15.79 -22.72
C GLY A 362 8.00 -16.15 -23.30
N ARG A 363 7.85 -16.04 -24.62
CA ARG A 363 6.65 -16.48 -25.35
C ARG A 363 7.02 -17.36 -26.52
N PHE A 364 6.23 -18.42 -26.72
CA PHE A 364 6.39 -19.37 -27.84
C PHE A 364 5.05 -20.04 -28.14
N HIS A 365 4.98 -20.74 -29.27
CA HIS A 365 3.79 -21.46 -29.67
C HIS A 365 4.03 -22.96 -29.68
N THR A 366 3.02 -23.70 -29.23
CA THR A 366 2.89 -25.16 -29.42
C THR A 366 1.68 -25.42 -30.33
N GLY A 367 1.92 -25.53 -31.63
CA GLY A 367 0.85 -25.51 -32.62
C GLY A 367 0.13 -24.15 -32.63
N SER A 368 -1.18 -24.12 -32.38
CA SER A 368 -1.98 -22.90 -32.30
C SER A 368 -2.01 -22.26 -30.90
N VAL A 369 -1.46 -22.94 -29.90
CA VAL A 369 -1.50 -22.48 -28.50
C VAL A 369 -0.32 -21.58 -28.22
N LEU A 370 -0.58 -20.38 -27.70
CA LEU A 370 0.47 -19.45 -27.22
C LEU A 370 0.75 -19.72 -25.75
N HIS A 371 2.02 -19.89 -25.44
CA HIS A 371 2.56 -19.95 -24.08
C HIS A 371 3.34 -18.67 -23.76
N GLU A 372 3.03 -18.07 -22.63
CA GLU A 372 3.80 -16.95 -22.07
C GLU A 372 4.31 -17.37 -20.69
N ILE A 373 5.55 -17.80 -20.66
CA ILE A 373 6.17 -18.33 -19.44
C ILE A 373 6.97 -17.26 -18.70
N SER A 374 7.03 -17.40 -17.38
CA SER A 374 7.98 -16.71 -16.52
C SER A 374 8.54 -17.67 -15.50
N ALA A 375 9.86 -17.85 -15.51
CA ALA A 375 10.57 -18.67 -14.55
C ALA A 375 11.61 -17.81 -13.83
N GLY A 376 11.76 -17.99 -12.52
CA GLY A 376 12.70 -17.14 -11.80
C GLY A 376 12.72 -17.34 -10.31
N THR A 377 13.30 -16.37 -9.62
CA THR A 377 13.47 -16.38 -8.18
C THR A 377 13.15 -15.00 -7.61
N ASN A 378 12.68 -15.00 -6.37
CA ASN A 378 12.43 -13.82 -5.55
C ASN A 378 12.78 -14.16 -4.10
N GLY A 379 13.52 -13.29 -3.44
CA GLY A 379 13.89 -13.50 -2.06
C GLY A 379 14.26 -12.25 -1.32
N HIS A 380 14.52 -12.44 -0.01
CA HIS A 380 14.99 -11.36 0.84
C HIS A 380 15.67 -11.87 2.11
N GLU A 381 16.51 -11.04 2.70
CA GLU A 381 16.98 -11.12 4.07
C GLU A 381 16.51 -9.87 4.83
N LEU A 382 16.03 -10.06 6.06
CA LEU A 382 15.67 -8.99 6.98
C LEU A 382 16.45 -9.17 8.27
N ARG A 383 17.21 -8.16 8.68
CA ARG A 383 17.86 -8.07 9.99
C ARG A 383 17.16 -6.98 10.81
N ALA A 384 16.63 -7.37 11.97
CA ALA A 384 16.09 -6.42 12.93
C ALA A 384 17.15 -6.11 13.98
N ILE A 385 17.43 -4.85 14.17
CA ILE A 385 18.39 -4.30 15.13
C ILE A 385 17.61 -3.43 16.11
N GLY A 386 17.84 -3.62 17.39
CA GLY A 386 17.13 -2.89 18.44
C GLY A 386 17.84 -2.98 19.77
N GLY A 387 17.20 -2.45 20.80
CA GLY A 387 17.75 -2.50 22.16
C GLY A 387 17.32 -3.74 22.91
N GLY A 388 18.28 -4.43 23.48
CA GLY A 388 18.06 -5.42 24.54
C GLY A 388 18.30 -4.77 25.89
N GLY A 389 17.31 -4.76 26.64
CA GLY A 389 17.28 -4.20 27.94
C GLY A 389 15.86 -3.74 28.22
N THR A 390 15.55 -3.52 29.42
CA THR A 390 14.25 -3.02 29.84
C THR A 390 13.95 -1.74 29.05
N MET A 391 13.00 -1.81 28.11
CA MET A 391 12.31 -0.63 27.67
C MET A 391 11.95 0.15 28.93
N ARG A 392 12.50 1.34 29.10
CA ARG A 392 12.18 2.15 30.28
C ARG A 392 10.71 2.57 30.10
N SER A 393 9.85 1.93 30.86
CA SER A 393 8.46 2.35 30.96
C SER A 393 8.37 3.46 32.01
N ILE A 394 7.93 4.63 31.60
CA ILE A 394 7.68 5.77 32.48
C ILE A 394 6.18 5.96 32.56
N ALA A 395 5.63 5.91 33.78
CA ALA A 395 4.24 6.31 34.01
C ALA A 395 4.15 7.84 34.11
N LEU A 396 3.25 8.45 33.37
CA LEU A 396 2.91 9.86 33.54
C LEU A 396 1.80 9.97 34.61
N PRO A 397 1.91 10.90 35.57
CA PRO A 397 0.99 10.96 36.70
C PRO A 397 -0.39 11.51 36.35
N GLY A 398 -1.39 11.16 37.13
CA GLY A 398 -2.74 11.72 37.05
C GLY A 398 -3.69 10.92 36.17
N THR A 399 -4.94 11.32 36.22
CA THR A 399 -6.06 10.78 35.40
C THR A 399 -6.56 11.86 34.47
N SER A 400 -6.57 11.58 33.20
CA SER A 400 -7.08 12.42 32.13
C SER A 400 -8.51 12.02 31.77
N THR A 401 -9.25 12.93 31.15
CA THR A 401 -10.54 12.64 30.50
C THR A 401 -10.41 12.94 28.99
N LEU A 402 -11.32 12.42 28.18
CA LEU A 402 -11.33 12.73 26.74
C LEU A 402 -11.49 14.23 26.45
N ASP A 403 -12.18 14.97 27.34
CA ASP A 403 -12.38 16.43 27.19
C ASP A 403 -11.24 17.25 27.80
N ARG A 404 -10.45 16.67 28.73
CA ARG A 404 -9.41 17.36 29.48
C ARG A 404 -8.16 16.48 29.63
N PRO A 405 -7.40 16.28 28.54
CA PRO A 405 -6.11 15.59 28.62
C PRO A 405 -5.10 16.38 29.46
N ILE A 406 -4.30 15.67 30.28
CA ILE A 406 -3.20 16.29 31.03
C ILE A 406 -2.00 16.44 30.07
N ILE A 407 -1.47 17.65 30.01
CA ILE A 407 -0.22 17.94 29.28
C ILE A 407 0.93 17.84 30.27
N HIS A 408 1.91 17.00 29.98
CA HIS A 408 3.07 16.75 30.83
C HIS A 408 4.33 17.39 30.24
N ASP A 409 5.21 17.83 31.11
CA ASP A 409 6.57 18.20 30.75
C ASP A 409 7.33 16.99 30.21
N LYS A 410 8.30 17.24 29.34
CA LYS A 410 9.14 16.21 28.75
C LYS A 410 9.97 15.51 29.86
N PRO A 411 9.76 14.21 30.11
CA PRO A 411 10.58 13.46 31.07
C PRO A 411 11.98 13.22 30.48
N ASP A 412 12.87 12.68 31.31
CA ASP A 412 14.16 12.20 30.83
C ASP A 412 13.93 10.99 29.88
N LEU A 413 14.25 11.19 28.59
CA LEU A 413 14.15 10.18 27.54
C LEU A 413 15.48 9.48 27.29
N SER A 414 16.48 9.63 28.17
CA SER A 414 17.77 8.95 28.01
C SER A 414 17.59 7.44 28.07
N TYR A 415 18.29 6.76 27.18
CA TYR A 415 18.33 5.32 27.07
C TYR A 415 19.75 4.81 27.35
N SER A 416 19.89 3.77 28.18
CA SER A 416 21.18 3.19 28.57
C SER A 416 21.40 1.74 28.10
N GLY A 417 20.55 1.24 27.20
CA GLY A 417 20.62 -0.14 26.73
C GLY A 417 21.60 -0.34 25.56
N ARG A 418 22.06 -1.58 25.43
CA ARG A 418 22.90 -2.00 24.29
C ARG A 418 22.02 -2.21 23.04
N VAL A 419 22.49 -1.73 21.89
CA VAL A 419 21.89 -2.01 20.58
C VAL A 419 22.54 -3.26 20.00
N TYR A 420 21.73 -4.21 19.55
CA TYR A 420 22.22 -5.46 18.97
C TYR A 420 21.21 -5.99 17.94
N GLN A 421 21.63 -6.94 17.12
CA GLN A 421 20.72 -7.65 16.22
C GLN A 421 19.78 -8.53 17.05
N THR A 422 18.46 -8.25 16.99
CA THR A 422 17.45 -9.00 17.76
C THR A 422 16.90 -10.19 16.99
N SER A 423 16.86 -10.09 15.66
CA SER A 423 16.43 -11.20 14.81
C SER A 423 17.01 -11.10 13.40
N SER A 424 17.03 -12.23 12.69
CA SER A 424 17.28 -12.32 11.26
C SER A 424 16.30 -13.31 10.66
N SER A 425 15.76 -12.96 9.50
CA SER A 425 14.96 -13.87 8.67
C SER A 425 15.44 -13.83 7.23
N TRP A 426 15.43 -14.97 6.60
CA TRP A 426 15.76 -15.13 5.18
C TRP A 426 14.67 -15.97 4.50
N GLN A 427 14.29 -15.56 3.31
CA GLN A 427 13.29 -16.23 2.51
C GLN A 427 13.71 -16.19 1.04
N GLN A 428 13.59 -17.31 0.35
CA GLN A 428 13.85 -17.42 -1.07
C GLN A 428 12.82 -18.34 -1.71
N SER A 429 12.34 -17.97 -2.89
CA SER A 429 11.41 -18.79 -3.67
C SER A 429 11.89 -18.92 -5.10
N ILE A 430 11.72 -20.13 -5.67
CA ILE A 430 11.82 -20.37 -7.10
C ILE A 430 10.41 -20.57 -7.62
N MET A 431 10.09 -19.93 -8.74
CA MET A 431 8.74 -19.95 -9.29
C MET A 431 8.72 -20.19 -10.79
N PHE A 432 7.66 -20.82 -11.25
CA PHE A 432 7.33 -21.02 -12.65
C PHE A 432 5.86 -20.66 -12.89
N ASN A 433 5.62 -19.86 -13.92
CA ASN A 433 4.29 -19.45 -14.34
C ASN A 433 4.15 -19.66 -15.84
N ASP A 434 3.00 -20.14 -16.29
CA ASP A 434 2.65 -20.27 -17.71
C ASP A 434 1.24 -19.72 -17.94
N VAL A 435 1.12 -18.76 -18.82
CA VAL A 435 -0.16 -18.24 -19.32
C VAL A 435 -0.39 -18.86 -20.69
N VAL A 436 -1.34 -19.79 -20.77
CA VAL A 436 -1.65 -20.61 -21.92
C VAL A 436 -2.87 -20.05 -22.63
N THR A 437 -2.70 -19.41 -23.78
CA THR A 437 -3.79 -18.89 -24.61
C THR A 437 -4.17 -19.91 -25.67
N PHE A 438 -5.30 -20.58 -25.48
CA PHE A 438 -5.81 -21.61 -26.40
C PHE A 438 -6.40 -21.00 -27.68
N ASN A 439 -7.13 -19.89 -27.50
CA ASN A 439 -7.74 -19.13 -28.58
C ASN A 439 -8.10 -17.72 -28.06
N LYS A 440 -8.78 -16.90 -28.87
CA LYS A 440 -9.18 -15.53 -28.50
C LYS A 440 -10.07 -15.44 -27.25
N GLN A 441 -10.78 -16.52 -26.91
CA GLN A 441 -11.76 -16.54 -25.83
C GLN A 441 -11.24 -17.20 -24.56
N TRP A 442 -10.37 -18.19 -24.65
CA TRP A 442 -9.96 -19.02 -23.55
C TRP A 442 -8.47 -18.92 -23.27
N THR A 443 -8.14 -18.56 -22.04
CA THR A 443 -6.78 -18.54 -21.51
C THR A 443 -6.77 -19.24 -20.16
N ALA A 444 -5.77 -20.07 -19.89
CA ALA A 444 -5.50 -20.63 -18.57
C ALA A 444 -4.18 -20.05 -18.05
N MET A 445 -4.04 -19.99 -16.73
CA MET A 445 -2.79 -19.67 -16.08
C MET A 445 -2.46 -20.71 -15.02
N PHE A 446 -1.23 -21.17 -15.00
CA PHE A 446 -0.69 -22.09 -14.00
C PHE A 446 0.51 -21.45 -13.32
N SER A 447 0.58 -21.59 -12.01
CA SER A 447 1.71 -21.12 -11.22
C SER A 447 2.12 -22.13 -10.17
N VAL A 448 3.41 -22.25 -9.96
CA VAL A 448 4.00 -23.05 -8.89
C VAL A 448 5.20 -22.33 -8.32
N SER A 449 5.32 -22.31 -7.00
CA SER A 449 6.52 -21.80 -6.33
C SER A 449 6.98 -22.77 -5.24
N GLN A 450 8.28 -23.01 -5.17
CA GLN A 450 8.94 -23.68 -4.05
C GLN A 450 9.64 -22.58 -3.23
N GLY A 451 9.22 -22.43 -1.97
CA GLY A 451 9.81 -21.48 -1.05
C GLY A 451 10.62 -22.15 0.05
N TRP A 452 11.66 -21.48 0.50
CA TRP A 452 12.46 -21.81 1.68
C TRP A 452 12.51 -20.61 2.59
N LEU A 453 12.40 -20.83 3.88
CA LEU A 453 12.54 -19.81 4.90
C LEU A 453 13.48 -20.27 6.02
N TRP A 454 14.10 -19.29 6.61
CA TRP A 454 14.92 -19.46 7.80
C TRP A 454 14.79 -18.22 8.69
N ASN A 455 14.70 -18.40 10.00
CA ASN A 455 14.74 -17.30 10.95
C ASN A 455 15.60 -17.66 12.16
N ALA A 456 16.08 -16.65 12.85
CA ALA A 456 16.76 -16.75 14.14
C ALA A 456 16.51 -15.51 14.98
N SER A 457 16.46 -15.68 16.28
CA SER A 457 16.53 -14.60 17.25
C SER A 457 17.90 -14.58 17.92
N PHE A 458 18.26 -13.45 18.52
CA PHE A 458 19.53 -13.26 19.22
C PHE A 458 19.25 -12.65 20.60
N ASN A 459 20.02 -13.07 21.60
CA ASN A 459 19.98 -12.46 22.93
C ASN A 459 20.89 -11.21 22.99
N SER A 460 20.92 -10.52 24.13
CA SER A 460 21.76 -9.33 24.37
C SER A 460 23.25 -9.58 24.22
N ASP A 461 23.71 -10.81 24.39
CA ASP A 461 25.11 -11.19 24.29
C ASP A 461 25.54 -11.52 22.87
N GLY A 462 24.56 -11.54 21.94
CA GLY A 462 24.74 -11.86 20.54
C GLY A 462 24.64 -13.36 20.25
N ASP A 463 24.29 -14.18 21.24
CA ASP A 463 24.10 -15.60 21.07
C ASP A 463 22.82 -15.86 20.29
N ARG A 464 22.93 -16.73 19.32
CA ARG A 464 21.81 -17.13 18.46
C ARG A 464 20.98 -18.19 19.16
N THR A 465 19.67 -17.95 19.27
CA THR A 465 18.72 -18.99 19.65
C THR A 465 18.46 -19.93 18.46
N PRO A 466 18.10 -21.21 18.71
CA PRO A 466 17.71 -22.12 17.64
C PRO A 466 16.61 -21.48 16.79
N GLY A 467 16.88 -21.35 15.50
CA GLY A 467 15.93 -20.79 14.54
C GLY A 467 15.14 -21.91 13.84
N VAL A 468 14.07 -21.53 13.18
CA VAL A 468 13.30 -22.45 12.31
C VAL A 468 13.85 -22.38 10.89
N LYS A 469 13.97 -23.57 10.29
CA LYS A 469 14.26 -23.73 8.87
C LYS A 469 13.19 -24.63 8.28
N ASP A 470 12.44 -24.11 7.33
CA ASP A 470 11.33 -24.85 6.71
C ASP A 470 11.19 -24.49 5.23
N ASN A 471 10.35 -25.20 4.53
CA ASN A 471 10.10 -25.01 3.10
C ASN A 471 8.71 -25.54 2.70
N GLY A 472 8.28 -25.20 1.49
CA GLY A 472 7.05 -25.75 0.94
C GLY A 472 6.75 -25.26 -0.47
N VAL A 473 5.81 -25.94 -1.10
CA VAL A 473 5.34 -25.64 -2.45
C VAL A 473 3.99 -24.96 -2.39
N SER A 474 3.79 -23.92 -3.19
CA SER A 474 2.50 -23.24 -3.41
C SER A 474 2.06 -23.42 -4.86
N TYR A 475 0.74 -23.55 -5.06
CA TYR A 475 0.14 -23.80 -6.37
C TYR A 475 -0.92 -22.76 -6.69
N GLY A 476 -1.07 -22.45 -7.98
CA GLY A 476 -2.14 -21.60 -8.49
C GLY A 476 -2.61 -22.09 -9.86
N ALA A 477 -3.90 -21.95 -10.10
CA ALA A 477 -4.51 -22.22 -11.40
C ALA A 477 -5.65 -21.25 -11.65
N SER A 478 -5.72 -20.71 -12.86
CA SER A 478 -6.80 -19.80 -13.27
C SER A 478 -7.32 -20.17 -14.65
N LEU A 479 -8.60 -19.88 -14.87
CA LEU A 479 -9.23 -19.99 -16.18
C LEU A 479 -9.92 -18.65 -16.49
N LEU A 480 -9.60 -18.09 -17.64
CA LEU A 480 -10.17 -16.85 -18.14
C LEU A 480 -11.04 -17.14 -19.36
N PHE A 481 -12.19 -16.50 -19.42
CA PHE A 481 -13.07 -16.52 -20.56
C PHE A 481 -13.38 -15.09 -21.03
N LYS A 482 -13.06 -14.79 -22.29
CA LYS A 482 -13.31 -13.52 -22.95
C LYS A 482 -14.38 -13.71 -24.02
N PRO A 483 -15.66 -13.49 -23.73
CA PRO A 483 -16.71 -13.57 -24.75
C PRO A 483 -16.49 -12.54 -25.86
N VAL A 484 -15.97 -11.37 -25.51
CA VAL A 484 -15.51 -10.29 -26.40
C VAL A 484 -14.25 -9.66 -25.81
N ASP A 485 -13.47 -8.95 -26.62
CA ASP A 485 -12.17 -8.37 -26.20
C ASP A 485 -12.29 -7.43 -24.98
N SER A 486 -13.41 -6.74 -24.82
CA SER A 486 -13.68 -5.79 -23.74
C SER A 486 -14.24 -6.42 -22.45
N ILE A 487 -14.48 -7.73 -22.40
CA ILE A 487 -15.05 -8.41 -21.24
C ILE A 487 -14.21 -9.65 -20.90
N THR A 488 -13.81 -9.76 -19.65
CA THR A 488 -13.13 -10.93 -19.08
C THR A 488 -13.89 -11.44 -17.86
N THR A 489 -14.17 -12.73 -17.82
CA THR A 489 -14.58 -13.45 -16.63
C THR A 489 -13.49 -14.44 -16.27
N TYR A 490 -13.30 -14.71 -14.98
CA TYR A 490 -12.28 -15.65 -14.55
C TYR A 490 -12.65 -16.39 -13.28
N TYR A 491 -12.02 -17.54 -13.11
CA TYR A 491 -11.93 -18.25 -11.84
C TYR A 491 -10.46 -18.47 -11.52
N THR A 492 -10.08 -18.24 -10.26
CA THR A 492 -8.73 -18.46 -9.76
C THR A 492 -8.77 -19.25 -8.46
N TYR A 493 -7.96 -20.28 -8.39
CA TYR A 493 -7.51 -20.91 -7.17
C TYR A 493 -6.03 -20.60 -6.96
N GLY A 494 -5.65 -20.27 -5.73
CA GLY A 494 -4.26 -20.10 -5.36
C GLY A 494 -4.04 -20.39 -3.89
N ASP A 495 -2.85 -20.88 -3.57
CA ASP A 495 -2.37 -20.95 -2.20
C ASP A 495 -1.07 -20.15 -2.01
N SER A 496 -0.73 -19.89 -0.75
CA SER A 496 0.46 -19.17 -0.35
C SER A 496 0.96 -19.70 0.98
N LEU A 497 2.26 -19.73 1.11
CA LEU A 497 2.94 -19.99 2.37
C LEU A 497 3.44 -18.68 2.97
N GLU A 498 3.39 -18.58 4.28
CA GLU A 498 3.97 -17.52 5.08
C GLU A 498 4.65 -18.10 6.32
N GLN A 499 5.56 -17.35 6.94
CA GLN A 499 6.18 -17.79 8.19
C GLN A 499 5.11 -18.03 9.26
N GLY A 500 5.19 -19.16 9.96
CA GLY A 500 4.33 -19.47 11.09
C GLY A 500 4.55 -18.51 12.27
N SER A 501 3.55 -18.38 13.13
CA SER A 501 3.64 -17.58 14.34
C SER A 501 4.61 -18.19 15.35
N SER A 502 5.27 -17.34 16.16
CA SER A 502 6.13 -17.81 17.26
C SER A 502 5.35 -17.85 18.55
N ALA A 503 5.57 -18.92 19.30
CA ALA A 503 5.00 -19.10 20.63
C ALA A 503 5.48 -17.99 21.59
N PRO A 504 4.63 -17.52 22.50
CA PRO A 504 5.03 -16.55 23.52
C PRO A 504 6.11 -17.13 24.45
N GLN A 505 6.88 -16.23 25.05
CA GLN A 505 7.83 -16.62 26.09
C GLN A 505 7.12 -16.91 27.41
N VAL A 506 7.80 -17.66 28.29
CA VAL A 506 7.32 -17.86 29.66
C VAL A 506 7.09 -16.49 30.33
N SER A 507 5.92 -16.30 30.89
CA SER A 507 5.49 -15.05 31.52
C SER A 507 4.42 -15.34 32.59
N THR A 508 4.01 -14.34 33.34
CA THR A 508 2.87 -14.45 34.26
C THR A 508 1.59 -14.88 33.57
N GLN A 509 1.46 -14.61 32.28
CA GLN A 509 0.34 -14.98 31.44
C GLN A 509 0.44 -16.41 30.90
N TYR A 510 1.64 -16.90 30.63
CA TYR A 510 1.94 -18.22 30.11
C TYR A 510 2.98 -18.93 30.99
N PRO A 511 2.67 -19.17 32.28
CA PRO A 511 3.69 -19.70 33.23
C PRO A 511 4.12 -21.13 32.92
N ASN A 512 3.24 -21.89 32.24
CA ASN A 512 3.43 -23.32 31.98
C ASN A 512 3.59 -23.65 30.49
N ILE A 513 3.83 -22.66 29.61
CA ILE A 513 3.96 -22.92 28.19
C ILE A 513 5.06 -23.95 27.91
N GLN A 514 4.74 -24.98 27.11
CA GLN A 514 5.63 -26.11 26.85
C GLN A 514 6.59 -25.87 25.70
N ASN A 515 6.25 -24.93 24.78
CA ASN A 515 7.08 -24.58 23.62
C ASN A 515 7.39 -23.08 23.53
N PRO A 516 7.98 -22.47 24.59
CA PRO A 516 8.22 -21.03 24.61
C PRO A 516 9.21 -20.62 23.51
N GLY A 517 8.82 -19.60 22.73
CA GLY A 517 9.63 -19.04 21.65
C GLY A 517 9.76 -19.93 20.41
N GLU A 518 9.15 -21.11 20.37
CA GLU A 518 9.12 -21.96 19.19
C GLU A 518 8.34 -21.26 18.06
N THR A 519 8.90 -21.23 16.86
CA THR A 519 8.17 -20.79 15.66
C THR A 519 7.51 -21.99 15.01
N LEU A 520 6.22 -21.88 14.77
CA LEU A 520 5.42 -22.93 14.11
C LEU A 520 5.83 -23.09 12.66
N ARG A 521 5.44 -24.21 12.05
CA ARG A 521 5.60 -24.46 10.62
C ARG A 521 4.94 -23.35 9.79
N PRO A 522 5.37 -23.14 8.53
CA PRO A 522 4.73 -22.17 7.66
C PRO A 522 3.23 -22.36 7.56
N PHE A 523 2.48 -21.30 7.69
CA PHE A 523 1.03 -21.31 7.49
C PHE A 523 0.72 -21.35 6.00
N ARG A 524 -0.22 -22.22 5.64
CA ARG A 524 -0.73 -22.31 4.27
C ARG A 524 -2.09 -21.64 4.19
N SER A 525 -2.15 -20.55 3.46
CA SER A 525 -3.40 -19.87 3.14
C SER A 525 -3.90 -20.31 1.77
N SER A 526 -5.23 -20.35 1.55
CA SER A 526 -5.83 -20.69 0.26
C SER A 526 -6.92 -19.70 -0.12
N GLN A 527 -7.08 -19.47 -1.43
CA GLN A 527 -8.08 -18.55 -1.99
C GLN A 527 -8.80 -19.18 -3.19
N HIS A 528 -10.11 -18.97 -3.24
CA HIS A 528 -10.94 -19.13 -4.42
C HIS A 528 -11.50 -17.77 -4.80
N GLU A 529 -11.42 -17.40 -6.08
CA GLU A 529 -11.92 -16.13 -6.58
C GLU A 529 -12.62 -16.30 -7.92
N VAL A 530 -13.79 -15.69 -8.07
CA VAL A 530 -14.49 -15.52 -9.34
C VAL A 530 -14.57 -14.05 -9.63
N GLY A 531 -14.16 -13.63 -10.82
CA GLY A 531 -14.15 -12.21 -11.17
C GLY A 531 -14.73 -11.92 -12.55
N PHE A 532 -15.08 -10.66 -12.69
CA PHE A 532 -15.60 -10.05 -13.91
C PHE A 532 -14.90 -8.70 -14.12
N LYS A 533 -14.44 -8.47 -15.36
CA LYS A 533 -13.85 -7.19 -15.77
C LYS A 533 -14.47 -6.76 -17.08
N ALA A 534 -14.81 -5.49 -17.18
CA ALA A 534 -15.34 -4.91 -18.40
C ALA A 534 -14.70 -3.55 -18.69
N GLN A 535 -14.25 -3.38 -19.92
CA GLN A 535 -13.91 -2.09 -20.48
C GLN A 535 -15.20 -1.47 -21.03
N LEU A 536 -15.77 -0.50 -20.28
CA LEU A 536 -17.04 0.13 -20.62
C LEU A 536 -16.89 1.12 -21.80
N SER A 537 -15.72 1.73 -21.89
CA SER A 537 -15.30 2.62 -22.99
C SER A 537 -13.78 2.60 -23.11
N SER A 538 -13.20 3.35 -24.06
CA SER A 538 -11.75 3.53 -24.13
C SER A 538 -11.15 4.23 -22.90
N ARG A 539 -11.98 4.74 -21.96
CA ARG A 539 -11.55 5.53 -20.81
C ARG A 539 -12.15 5.10 -19.48
N ALA A 540 -13.06 4.12 -19.47
CA ALA A 540 -13.75 3.69 -18.27
C ALA A 540 -13.83 2.17 -18.17
N SER A 541 -13.71 1.66 -16.96
CA SER A 541 -13.72 0.24 -16.65
C SER A 541 -14.58 -0.07 -15.43
N PHE A 542 -15.03 -1.31 -15.38
CA PHE A 542 -15.75 -1.90 -14.26
C PHE A 542 -15.13 -3.24 -13.89
N THR A 543 -14.98 -3.51 -12.60
CA THR A 543 -14.50 -4.79 -12.09
C THR A 543 -15.35 -5.26 -10.92
N ALA A 544 -15.53 -6.58 -10.83
CA ALA A 544 -16.15 -7.24 -9.69
C ALA A 544 -15.43 -8.54 -9.39
N ALA A 545 -15.21 -8.86 -8.10
CA ALA A 545 -14.59 -10.10 -7.68
C ALA A 545 -15.25 -10.61 -6.39
N ALA A 546 -15.70 -11.86 -6.41
CA ALA A 546 -16.16 -12.58 -5.23
C ALA A 546 -15.10 -13.60 -4.82
N PHE A 547 -14.79 -13.67 -3.52
CA PHE A 547 -13.70 -14.52 -3.04
C PHE A 547 -14.00 -15.19 -1.70
N ARG A 548 -13.26 -16.26 -1.45
CA ARG A 548 -13.14 -16.94 -0.16
C ARG A 548 -11.65 -17.17 0.11
N ILE A 549 -11.18 -16.71 1.26
CA ILE A 549 -9.80 -16.89 1.72
C ILE A 549 -9.84 -17.57 3.09
N GLU A 550 -8.98 -18.57 3.29
CA GLU A 550 -8.72 -19.18 4.59
C GLU A 550 -7.24 -19.11 4.94
N ARG A 551 -6.95 -18.79 6.20
CA ARG A 551 -5.62 -18.73 6.80
C ARG A 551 -5.64 -19.46 8.14
N PRO A 552 -4.67 -20.34 8.43
CA PRO A 552 -4.50 -20.91 9.75
C PRO A 552 -4.28 -19.86 10.82
N PHE A 553 -4.73 -20.15 12.03
CA PHE A 553 -4.58 -19.31 13.20
C PHE A 553 -3.95 -20.11 14.34
N ALA A 554 -3.01 -19.50 15.09
CA ALA A 554 -2.35 -20.14 16.19
C ALA A 554 -2.87 -19.62 17.54
N PHE A 555 -3.05 -20.54 18.48
CA PHE A 555 -3.52 -20.25 19.83
C PHE A 555 -2.69 -21.00 20.86
N TYR A 556 -2.60 -20.44 22.07
CA TYR A 556 -2.21 -21.18 23.26
C TYR A 556 -3.37 -22.06 23.72
N ASP A 557 -3.14 -23.36 23.77
CA ASP A 557 -4.12 -24.34 24.26
C ASP A 557 -3.91 -24.55 25.77
N PRO A 558 -4.83 -24.11 26.62
CA PRO A 558 -4.67 -24.27 28.07
C PRO A 558 -4.84 -25.71 28.54
N THR A 559 -5.28 -26.63 27.68
CA THR A 559 -5.46 -28.05 28.07
C THR A 559 -4.15 -28.81 28.12
N ASP A 560 -3.19 -28.49 27.26
CA ASP A 560 -1.87 -29.12 27.21
C ASP A 560 -0.71 -28.11 27.32
N ASN A 561 -1.02 -26.83 27.43
CA ASN A 561 -0.07 -25.71 27.54
C ASN A 561 0.84 -25.52 26.30
N TYR A 562 0.42 -25.98 25.13
CA TYR A 562 1.14 -25.75 23.89
C TYR A 562 0.55 -24.59 23.08
N PHE A 563 1.44 -23.81 22.49
CA PHE A 563 1.07 -22.87 21.40
C PHE A 563 1.13 -23.65 20.08
N LYS A 564 0.02 -23.73 19.36
CA LYS A 564 -0.11 -24.56 18.16
C LYS A 564 -1.15 -23.99 17.19
N GLU A 565 -1.11 -24.46 15.95
CA GLU A 565 -2.13 -24.16 14.95
C GLU A 565 -3.47 -24.76 15.38
N LEU A 566 -4.44 -23.90 15.67
CA LEU A 566 -5.78 -24.27 16.12
C LEU A 566 -6.79 -23.24 15.59
N GLY A 567 -7.58 -23.67 14.59
CA GLY A 567 -8.57 -22.79 13.97
C GLY A 567 -8.06 -22.02 12.77
N ASN A 568 -8.97 -21.28 12.14
CA ASN A 568 -8.72 -20.53 10.92
C ASN A 568 -9.37 -19.13 10.99
N GLN A 569 -8.75 -18.19 10.33
CA GLN A 569 -9.43 -17.01 9.85
C GLN A 569 -10.01 -17.31 8.47
N ARG A 570 -11.31 -17.10 8.28
CA ARG A 570 -12.00 -17.30 7.01
C ARG A 570 -12.76 -16.05 6.62
N ASN A 571 -12.41 -15.47 5.47
CA ASN A 571 -13.03 -14.28 4.93
C ASN A 571 -13.74 -14.60 3.61
N TYR A 572 -15.05 -14.36 3.55
CA TYR A 572 -15.79 -14.22 2.31
C TYR A 572 -15.90 -12.76 1.95
N GLY A 573 -15.87 -12.43 0.68
CA GLY A 573 -16.07 -11.04 0.27
C GLY A 573 -16.49 -10.88 -1.18
N LEU A 574 -16.97 -9.66 -1.45
CA LEU A 574 -17.30 -9.14 -2.77
C LEU A 574 -16.70 -7.74 -2.90
N GLU A 575 -15.88 -7.56 -3.93
CA GLU A 575 -15.31 -6.27 -4.32
C GLU A 575 -15.95 -5.83 -5.64
N ILE A 576 -16.36 -4.57 -5.73
CA ILE A 576 -16.90 -3.95 -6.95
C ILE A 576 -16.21 -2.60 -7.09
N SER A 577 -15.70 -2.28 -8.29
CA SER A 577 -15.14 -0.96 -8.57
C SER A 577 -15.42 -0.49 -9.99
N ALA A 578 -15.51 0.83 -10.14
CA ALA A 578 -15.60 1.52 -11.40
C ALA A 578 -14.57 2.66 -11.44
N THR A 579 -13.84 2.77 -12.54
CA THR A 579 -12.76 3.76 -12.68
C THR A 579 -12.69 4.32 -14.09
N GLY A 580 -12.35 5.59 -14.20
CA GLY A 580 -12.07 6.28 -15.46
C GLY A 580 -13.08 7.38 -15.82
N ASP A 581 -12.99 7.88 -17.05
CA ASP A 581 -13.86 8.92 -17.58
C ASP A 581 -15.18 8.31 -18.06
N VAL A 582 -16.24 8.48 -17.25
CA VAL A 582 -17.60 8.03 -17.60
C VAL A 582 -18.21 8.92 -18.69
N PHE A 583 -17.90 10.23 -18.63
CA PHE A 583 -18.18 11.22 -19.65
C PHE A 583 -16.92 12.03 -19.93
N GLU A 584 -16.91 12.84 -21.02
CA GLU A 584 -15.73 13.64 -21.38
C GLU A 584 -15.24 14.53 -20.24
N ASP A 585 -16.16 15.06 -19.46
CA ASP A 585 -15.88 16.00 -18.37
C ASP A 585 -16.02 15.40 -16.97
N LEU A 586 -16.33 14.10 -16.85
CA LEU A 586 -16.59 13.45 -15.56
C LEU A 586 -15.73 12.20 -15.38
N THR A 587 -14.82 12.26 -14.42
CA THR A 587 -14.03 11.12 -13.96
C THR A 587 -14.63 10.54 -12.69
N VAL A 588 -14.72 9.22 -12.63
CA VAL A 588 -15.13 8.47 -11.44
C VAL A 588 -14.02 7.50 -11.05
N TYR A 589 -13.75 7.43 -9.76
CA TYR A 589 -12.88 6.43 -9.17
C TYR A 589 -13.52 5.96 -7.86
N GLY A 590 -14.10 4.77 -7.85
CA GLY A 590 -14.85 4.35 -6.69
C GLY A 590 -15.09 2.85 -6.64
N GLY A 591 -15.50 2.40 -5.46
CA GLY A 591 -15.84 1.01 -5.25
C GLY A 591 -16.43 0.74 -3.88
N ILE A 592 -16.83 -0.51 -3.70
CA ILE A 592 -17.36 -1.05 -2.46
C ILE A 592 -16.81 -2.45 -2.24
N THR A 593 -16.45 -2.74 -0.99
CA THR A 593 -16.03 -4.06 -0.53
C THR A 593 -16.95 -4.51 0.59
N PHE A 594 -17.52 -5.68 0.41
CA PHE A 594 -18.26 -6.41 1.45
C PHE A 594 -17.39 -7.54 1.96
N LEU A 595 -17.32 -7.71 3.29
CA LEU A 595 -16.52 -8.74 3.95
C LEU A 595 -17.33 -9.44 5.04
N ASP A 596 -17.14 -10.76 5.18
CA ASP A 596 -17.55 -11.55 6.35
C ASP A 596 -16.29 -12.21 6.96
N PRO A 597 -15.47 -11.43 7.72
CA PRO A 597 -14.20 -11.89 8.26
C PRO A 597 -14.43 -12.58 9.61
N LYS A 598 -14.30 -13.90 9.65
CA LYS A 598 -14.59 -14.68 10.85
C LYS A 598 -13.41 -15.52 11.31
N LEU A 599 -13.28 -15.63 12.63
CA LEU A 599 -12.51 -16.67 13.28
C LEU A 599 -13.36 -17.93 13.34
N VAL A 600 -12.85 -19.06 12.87
CA VAL A 600 -13.58 -20.33 12.83
C VAL A 600 -12.74 -21.46 13.41
N LYS A 601 -13.41 -22.41 14.10
CA LYS A 601 -12.75 -23.58 14.72
C LYS A 601 -11.66 -23.18 15.73
N THR A 602 -11.84 -22.04 16.41
CA THR A 602 -10.95 -21.64 17.49
C THR A 602 -11.12 -22.51 18.72
N VAL A 603 -10.11 -22.53 19.59
CA VAL A 603 -10.14 -23.31 20.85
C VAL A 603 -11.23 -22.79 21.81
N SER A 604 -11.36 -21.46 21.85
CA SER A 604 -12.36 -20.81 22.70
C SER A 604 -13.70 -20.65 21.99
N PRO A 605 -14.81 -21.14 22.59
CA PRO A 605 -16.16 -20.87 22.09
C PRO A 605 -16.48 -19.38 22.01
N GLU A 606 -15.84 -18.55 22.83
CA GLU A 606 -16.09 -17.10 22.87
C GLU A 606 -15.59 -16.38 21.62
N THR A 607 -14.60 -16.94 20.91
CA THR A 607 -14.05 -16.34 19.67
C THR A 607 -14.50 -17.09 18.41
N SER A 608 -15.01 -18.31 18.54
CA SER A 608 -15.40 -19.14 17.39
C SER A 608 -16.67 -18.61 16.72
N GLY A 609 -16.62 -18.38 15.40
CA GLY A 609 -17.69 -17.77 14.62
C GLY A 609 -17.80 -16.26 14.77
N LYS A 610 -16.94 -15.61 15.57
CA LYS A 610 -16.92 -14.17 15.79
C LYS A 610 -16.22 -13.44 14.66
N LEU A 611 -16.54 -12.15 14.50
CA LEU A 611 -15.88 -11.27 13.53
C LEU A 611 -14.46 -10.95 14.00
N LEU A 612 -13.55 -10.89 13.05
CA LEU A 612 -12.20 -10.44 13.31
C LEU A 612 -12.19 -8.97 13.74
N ALA A 613 -11.54 -8.68 14.84
CA ALA A 613 -11.40 -7.31 15.35
C ALA A 613 -10.70 -6.38 14.32
N GLY A 614 -11.16 -5.14 14.26
CA GLY A 614 -10.60 -4.10 13.40
C GLY A 614 -11.00 -4.16 11.92
N THR A 615 -11.69 -5.22 11.49
CA THR A 615 -12.07 -5.39 10.08
C THR A 615 -13.56 -5.10 9.88
N PRO A 616 -13.94 -4.05 9.10
CA PRO A 616 -15.34 -3.72 8.84
C PRO A 616 -15.96 -4.68 7.84
N LYS A 617 -17.28 -4.89 7.95
CA LYS A 617 -18.04 -5.66 6.97
C LYS A 617 -18.22 -4.95 5.64
N VAL A 618 -18.25 -3.61 5.66
CA VAL A 618 -18.46 -2.79 4.47
C VAL A 618 -17.47 -1.63 4.48
N ARG A 619 -16.80 -1.45 3.35
CA ARG A 619 -16.07 -0.22 3.03
C ARG A 619 -16.41 0.23 1.64
N SER A 620 -16.54 1.53 1.44
CA SER A 620 -16.77 2.10 0.12
C SER A 620 -16.13 3.47 -0.01
N ASN A 621 -15.83 3.83 -1.25
CA ASN A 621 -15.47 5.19 -1.62
C ASN A 621 -16.12 5.54 -2.95
N LEU A 622 -16.36 6.84 -3.15
CA LEU A 622 -16.77 7.40 -4.42
C LEU A 622 -16.07 8.75 -4.61
N PHE A 623 -15.03 8.72 -5.42
CA PHE A 623 -14.37 9.93 -5.91
C PHE A 623 -14.94 10.32 -7.25
N ILE A 624 -15.30 11.60 -7.40
CA ILE A 624 -15.80 12.21 -8.63
C ILE A 624 -14.98 13.47 -8.88
N GLU A 625 -14.48 13.64 -10.10
CA GLU A 625 -13.89 14.89 -10.59
C GLU A 625 -14.68 15.37 -11.82
N TYR A 626 -15.21 16.58 -11.73
CA TYR A 626 -15.91 17.25 -12.83
C TYR A 626 -15.07 18.41 -13.38
N ARG A 627 -14.73 18.32 -14.66
CA ARG A 627 -14.03 19.35 -15.42
C ARG A 627 -15.06 20.32 -15.98
N LEU A 628 -15.00 21.60 -15.61
CA LEU A 628 -15.99 22.59 -15.98
C LEU A 628 -15.78 23.03 -17.44
N PRO A 629 -16.66 22.67 -18.41
CA PRO A 629 -16.44 22.98 -19.82
C PRO A 629 -16.41 24.50 -20.12
N GLN A 630 -17.14 25.29 -19.31
CA GLN A 630 -17.25 26.75 -19.47
C GLN A 630 -15.99 27.50 -19.03
N VAL A 631 -15.18 26.91 -18.15
CA VAL A 631 -13.95 27.51 -17.63
C VAL A 631 -12.80 26.52 -17.82
N ARG A 632 -12.10 26.70 -18.93
CA ARG A 632 -11.00 25.80 -19.30
C ARG A 632 -9.95 25.72 -18.20
N GLY A 633 -9.60 24.50 -17.83
CA GLY A 633 -8.60 24.22 -16.77
C GLY A 633 -9.16 24.17 -15.35
N LEU A 634 -10.45 24.50 -15.13
CA LEU A 634 -11.08 24.39 -13.81
C LEU A 634 -11.78 23.04 -13.65
N SER A 635 -11.47 22.35 -12.54
CA SER A 635 -12.17 21.14 -12.13
C SER A 635 -12.49 21.19 -10.63
N PHE A 636 -13.55 20.49 -10.26
CA PHE A 636 -13.97 20.27 -8.89
C PHE A 636 -13.98 18.77 -8.60
N SER A 637 -13.57 18.40 -7.40
CA SER A 637 -13.60 17.01 -6.96
C SER A 637 -14.34 16.84 -5.64
N ALA A 638 -14.97 15.69 -5.48
CA ALA A 638 -15.56 15.25 -4.23
C ALA A 638 -15.22 13.79 -4.01
N ASN A 639 -14.90 13.40 -2.79
CA ASN A 639 -14.69 12.02 -2.41
C ASN A 639 -15.51 11.69 -1.16
N TRP A 640 -16.41 10.73 -1.27
CA TRP A 640 -17.15 10.19 -0.14
C TRP A 640 -16.54 8.86 0.27
N ASN A 641 -16.24 8.72 1.56
CA ASN A 641 -15.74 7.50 2.16
C ASN A 641 -16.69 7.00 3.22
N HIS A 642 -16.87 5.69 3.24
CA HIS A 642 -17.60 4.99 4.30
C HIS A 642 -16.78 3.81 4.81
N THR A 643 -16.71 3.70 6.12
CA THR A 643 -16.24 2.50 6.83
C THR A 643 -17.34 2.09 7.81
N GLY A 644 -17.83 0.88 7.68
CA GLY A 644 -18.85 0.31 8.57
C GLY A 644 -18.33 0.12 10.00
N GLU A 645 -19.21 -0.21 10.91
CA GLU A 645 -18.84 -0.58 12.28
C GLU A 645 -17.87 -1.79 12.28
N ARG A 646 -17.03 -1.86 13.30
CA ARG A 646 -16.04 -2.92 13.45
C ARG A 646 -16.06 -3.47 14.86
N ALA A 647 -15.96 -4.78 14.98
CA ALA A 647 -15.66 -5.38 16.27
C ALA A 647 -14.33 -4.80 16.78
N ALA A 648 -14.28 -4.37 18.03
CA ALA A 648 -13.08 -3.82 18.64
C ALA A 648 -12.23 -4.92 19.29
N ASP A 649 -12.79 -6.10 19.48
CA ASP A 649 -12.12 -7.27 20.06
C ASP A 649 -12.60 -8.57 19.40
N ASN A 650 -11.87 -9.67 19.59
CA ASN A 650 -12.16 -10.96 18.98
C ASN A 650 -13.32 -11.74 19.63
N THR A 651 -13.87 -11.27 20.76
CA THR A 651 -15.10 -11.80 21.36
C THR A 651 -16.33 -11.04 20.89
N ASN A 652 -16.13 -9.91 20.20
CA ASN A 652 -17.15 -8.95 19.77
C ASN A 652 -17.95 -8.35 20.92
N ALA A 653 -17.32 -8.18 22.08
CA ALA A 653 -17.90 -7.51 23.24
C ALA A 653 -17.98 -5.99 23.05
N PHE A 654 -17.04 -5.40 22.32
CA PHE A 654 -16.98 -3.98 22.02
C PHE A 654 -16.97 -3.71 20.52
N TRP A 655 -17.41 -2.50 20.17
CA TRP A 655 -17.53 -2.07 18.78
C TRP A 655 -16.99 -0.65 18.61
N ALA A 656 -16.29 -0.42 17.53
CA ALA A 656 -16.01 0.91 17.04
C ALA A 656 -17.07 1.30 16.02
N ALA A 657 -17.69 2.47 16.24
CA ALA A 657 -18.73 3.01 15.36
C ALA A 657 -18.23 3.14 13.90
N GLY A 658 -19.13 2.92 12.94
CA GLY A 658 -18.90 3.25 11.55
C GLY A 658 -18.84 4.75 11.34
N TYR A 659 -18.19 5.19 10.26
CA TYR A 659 -18.05 6.60 9.96
C TYR A 659 -18.14 6.90 8.47
N HIS A 660 -18.40 8.18 8.17
CA HIS A 660 -18.36 8.75 6.84
C HIS A 660 -17.45 9.98 6.85
N THR A 661 -16.64 10.13 5.80
CA THR A 661 -15.92 11.38 5.53
C THR A 661 -16.23 11.86 4.13
N ILE A 662 -16.25 13.17 3.94
CA ILE A 662 -16.41 13.82 2.65
C ILE A 662 -15.20 14.75 2.48
N ASP A 663 -14.53 14.61 1.36
CA ASP A 663 -13.43 15.48 0.96
C ASP A 663 -13.87 16.26 -0.28
N LEU A 664 -13.51 17.54 -0.34
CA LEU A 664 -13.80 18.42 -1.47
C LEU A 664 -12.51 19.01 -2.02
N GLY A 665 -12.44 19.17 -3.34
CA GLY A 665 -11.27 19.76 -3.99
C GLY A 665 -11.64 20.66 -5.15
N ALA A 666 -10.74 21.58 -5.47
CA ALA A 666 -10.77 22.39 -6.69
C ALA A 666 -9.37 22.45 -7.27
N ARG A 667 -9.27 22.34 -8.59
CA ARG A 667 -8.02 22.48 -9.33
C ARG A 667 -8.22 23.45 -10.47
N PHE A 668 -7.28 24.38 -10.63
CA PHE A 668 -7.29 25.33 -11.72
C PHE A 668 -5.91 25.39 -12.39
N THR A 669 -5.86 25.05 -13.66
CA THR A 669 -4.65 25.12 -14.47
C THR A 669 -4.71 26.35 -15.38
N THR A 670 -3.71 27.21 -15.27
CA THR A 670 -3.54 28.43 -16.05
C THR A 670 -2.12 28.49 -16.63
N ARG A 671 -1.75 29.58 -17.29
CA ARG A 671 -0.39 29.80 -17.80
C ARG A 671 0.19 31.09 -17.23
N PHE A 672 1.36 30.99 -16.67
CA PHE A 672 2.16 32.17 -16.27
C PHE A 672 2.99 32.62 -17.46
N ALA A 673 2.94 33.93 -17.76
CA ALA A 673 3.63 34.58 -18.91
C ALA A 673 3.33 33.84 -20.25
N GLU A 674 2.11 33.30 -20.42
CA GLU A 674 1.64 32.56 -21.60
C GLU A 674 2.47 31.29 -21.94
N ARG A 675 3.51 31.00 -21.16
CA ARG A 675 4.49 29.94 -21.44
C ARG A 675 4.43 28.79 -20.43
N TYR A 676 4.43 29.10 -19.14
CA TYR A 676 4.60 28.10 -18.09
C TYR A 676 3.24 27.69 -17.53
N PRO A 677 2.85 26.42 -17.63
CA PRO A 677 1.64 25.93 -16.95
C PRO A 677 1.77 26.11 -15.43
N VAL A 678 0.72 26.62 -14.82
CA VAL A 678 0.61 26.75 -13.36
C VAL A 678 -0.67 26.09 -12.92
N THR A 679 -0.56 25.11 -12.05
CA THR A 679 -1.70 24.37 -11.49
C THR A 679 -1.86 24.73 -10.01
N TRP A 680 -3.01 25.31 -9.70
CA TRP A 680 -3.47 25.57 -8.35
C TRP A 680 -4.35 24.44 -7.88
N ARG A 681 -4.15 23.96 -6.65
CA ARG A 681 -4.99 22.94 -6.03
C ARG A 681 -5.40 23.40 -4.63
N PHE A 682 -6.67 23.24 -4.32
CA PHE A 682 -7.25 23.46 -3.01
C PHE A 682 -8.02 22.22 -2.63
N SER A 683 -7.86 21.74 -1.41
CA SER A 683 -8.63 20.61 -0.88
C SER A 683 -8.98 20.84 0.59
N ALA A 684 -10.11 20.27 0.96
CA ALA A 684 -10.58 20.18 2.33
C ALA A 684 -10.96 18.72 2.58
N ASP A 685 -10.21 18.05 3.41
CA ASP A 685 -10.47 16.66 3.80
C ASP A 685 -11.36 16.63 5.06
N ASN A 686 -12.26 15.63 5.13
CA ASN A 686 -13.20 15.46 6.23
C ASN A 686 -13.98 16.77 6.52
N VAL A 687 -14.61 17.36 5.50
CA VAL A 687 -15.31 18.67 5.62
C VAL A 687 -16.40 18.65 6.69
N GLY A 688 -17.02 17.49 6.94
CA GLY A 688 -17.99 17.28 8.01
C GLY A 688 -17.41 17.27 9.42
N ASN A 689 -16.09 17.28 9.56
CA ASN A 689 -15.36 17.17 10.82
C ASN A 689 -15.79 15.96 11.66
N ALA A 690 -15.98 14.81 11.02
CA ALA A 690 -16.32 13.58 11.71
C ALA A 690 -15.18 13.12 12.63
N PHE A 691 -15.52 12.70 13.83
CA PHE A 691 -14.61 12.09 14.80
C PHE A 691 -14.75 10.56 14.72
N TYR A 692 -13.66 9.84 14.56
CA TYR A 692 -13.71 8.41 14.36
C TYR A 692 -12.42 7.70 14.75
N TRP A 693 -12.54 6.44 15.08
CA TRP A 693 -11.41 5.55 15.24
C TRP A 693 -10.95 5.07 13.84
N ALA A 694 -9.81 5.52 13.37
CA ALA A 694 -9.30 5.16 12.04
C ALA A 694 -8.82 3.71 11.97
N SER A 695 -8.14 3.25 13.01
CA SER A 695 -7.60 1.89 13.11
C SER A 695 -7.92 1.27 14.46
N ILE A 696 -8.24 0.00 14.44
CA ILE A 696 -8.40 -0.86 15.61
C ILE A 696 -7.37 -1.98 15.47
N PHE A 697 -6.53 -2.12 16.47
CA PHE A 697 -5.52 -3.16 16.55
C PHE A 697 -5.84 -4.09 17.73
N PRO A 698 -6.22 -5.36 17.48
CA PRO A 698 -6.44 -6.30 18.58
C PRO A 698 -5.14 -6.54 19.34
N GLY A 699 -5.22 -6.72 20.65
CA GLY A 699 -4.05 -6.97 21.51
C GLY A 699 -3.30 -8.25 21.13
N SER A 700 -4.01 -9.22 20.54
CA SER A 700 -3.45 -10.41 19.93
C SER A 700 -4.09 -10.68 18.58
N VAL A 701 -3.28 -10.69 17.53
CA VAL A 701 -3.72 -10.99 16.17
C VAL A 701 -3.84 -12.51 15.97
N ASP A 702 -2.95 -13.27 16.57
CA ASP A 702 -2.81 -14.71 16.40
C ASP A 702 -3.43 -15.52 17.55
N GLY A 703 -4.27 -14.90 18.39
CA GLY A 703 -4.85 -15.56 19.56
C GLY A 703 -3.83 -15.85 20.67
N ALA A 704 -2.56 -15.48 20.48
CA ALA A 704 -1.49 -15.63 21.48
C ALA A 704 -1.56 -14.60 22.62
N GLY A 705 -2.41 -13.62 22.49
CA GLY A 705 -2.55 -12.55 23.46
C GLY A 705 -3.51 -12.88 24.57
N GLY A 706 -3.10 -13.66 25.48
CA GLY A 706 -3.61 -13.89 26.80
C GLY A 706 -4.99 -13.45 27.21
N ALA A 707 -5.19 -13.57 28.39
CA ALA A 707 -6.31 -13.56 29.31
C ALA A 707 -7.57 -12.73 28.96
N THR A 708 -7.51 -11.81 28.04
CA THR A 708 -8.71 -11.18 27.50
C THR A 708 -8.57 -11.03 25.98
N ALA A 709 -9.20 -11.94 25.25
CA ALA A 709 -9.44 -11.75 23.81
C ALA A 709 -10.18 -10.43 23.50
N ALA A 710 -10.57 -9.70 24.54
CA ALA A 710 -11.24 -8.40 24.51
C ALA A 710 -10.28 -7.19 24.48
N SER A 711 -8.96 -7.37 24.65
CA SER A 711 -8.03 -6.23 24.65
C SER A 711 -7.69 -5.72 23.25
N GLY A 712 -7.46 -4.43 23.13
CA GLY A 712 -7.08 -3.79 21.88
C GLY A 712 -6.52 -2.38 22.05
N SER A 713 -6.09 -1.82 20.93
CA SER A 713 -5.67 -0.42 20.83
C SER A 713 -6.39 0.25 19.66
N ALA A 714 -6.85 1.47 19.88
CA ALA A 714 -7.53 2.29 18.88
C ALA A 714 -6.69 3.53 18.55
N PHE A 715 -6.76 3.99 17.29
CA PHE A 715 -6.06 5.17 16.79
C PHE A 715 -7.07 6.11 16.15
N LEU A 716 -6.97 7.41 16.51
CA LEU A 716 -7.87 8.44 16.02
C LEU A 716 -7.61 8.79 14.55
N GLY A 717 -8.69 9.02 13.81
CA GLY A 717 -8.64 9.62 12.48
C GLY A 717 -8.38 11.12 12.54
N PRO A 718 -7.78 11.72 11.47
CA PRO A 718 -7.59 13.16 11.41
C PRO A 718 -8.94 13.89 11.35
N THR A 719 -8.99 15.06 11.97
CA THR A 719 -10.09 16.00 11.85
C THR A 719 -10.10 16.67 10.48
N ARG A 720 -10.96 17.66 10.27
CA ARG A 720 -10.97 18.45 9.05
C ARG A 720 -9.60 19.11 8.82
N THR A 721 -9.03 18.92 7.62
CA THR A 721 -7.78 19.54 7.19
C THR A 721 -7.96 20.27 5.88
N TYR A 722 -7.19 21.33 5.67
CA TYR A 722 -7.20 22.14 4.44
C TYR A 722 -5.81 22.13 3.83
N MET A 723 -5.74 21.99 2.51
CA MET A 723 -4.49 21.99 1.77
C MET A 723 -4.61 22.95 0.58
N ALA A 724 -3.50 23.58 0.25
CA ALA A 724 -3.35 24.38 -0.96
C ALA A 724 -1.99 24.10 -1.59
N SER A 725 -1.93 24.06 -2.90
CA SER A 725 -0.64 24.01 -3.60
C SER A 725 -0.67 24.77 -4.90
N MET A 726 0.53 25.21 -5.30
CA MET A 726 0.82 25.82 -6.58
C MET A 726 1.98 25.09 -7.22
N GLU A 727 1.74 24.46 -8.34
CA GLU A 727 2.76 23.77 -9.15
C GLU A 727 3.04 24.58 -10.40
N ILE A 728 4.31 24.78 -10.70
CA ILE A 728 4.79 25.46 -11.91
C ILE A 728 5.60 24.45 -12.72
N ASP A 729 5.25 24.31 -14.00
CA ASP A 729 5.97 23.51 -14.98
C ASP A 729 6.81 24.44 -15.90
N PHE A 730 8.15 24.26 -15.91
CA PHE A 730 9.11 25.17 -16.57
C PHE A 730 9.59 24.68 -17.95
#